data_3ef00934964e014e7eaed8af734ac040
#
_entry.id   3ef00934964e014e7eaed8af734ac040
#
_cell.length_a   1.000
_cell.length_b   1.000
_cell.length_c   1.000
_cell.angle_alpha   90.00
_cell.angle_beta   90.00
_cell.angle_gamma   90.00
#
_symmetry.space_group_name_H-M   'P 1'
#
loop_
_entity.id
_entity.type
_entity.pdbx_description
1 polymer ?
#
loop_
_entity_poly.entity_id
_entity_poly.type
_entity_poly.pdbx_seq_one_letter_code
_entity_poly.pdbx_strand_id
1 'polypeptide(L)'
;MISLVFGDALARSFPFGSRTRNVNDLGNQFVPYHAHLWDMLHGEADGDVLVNWQSGYGSSFLPDLGTYLTSPFAVLVGLFPRDEIDLAVYVISVLKIATAGAVMAWLLRTVRTGPWWVAGALGASYALCGWTLATAVYNPMWLDGLIALPLLCLVGEWALARRRTITGALLVAVAWMANFYTAYMATIGAALFVIARLVIDRPAHVVTAVSGPPRGSTRTAANAERETAAEHPATEPATAADDAGPDDVGSDRGTPTVGLAGSPASAPRPSVPRLLGELWRPLVTLLLGVGLAAPLVSVIYAGTGEAYPGRDTEFVAEPWQDVFARLLPGGYGYNSPSLYVDTVALLLALTLPFNTAVPRRVRYGWSALVVAVLLSFQWKPTHLAWHAFTTPNGSQFRQTFVLCALLVIAAWLSLAYARPTWRALLGGGGVLAALTLTARDSQLLYAWSVPIMLAGAATLALALALWRFADARRRPVLVVLAAVLLVGMQVGQSAATLAVSDRKRLAHMDDYAPWGERQREQRAAIQAVDGWPAYRTEPGRQQTVGNDPMMVGGQGAQYYSSLTSDVLSRTMTALGGGWTSGGRSVQSLDNPVTDVIFSVGARLYSPPDPHQRWNPRHPGPVVTVRQKVPPLVTVRPPGPRPAYGISAYRNQELLLGARVYDVPSYTLHLTDRPQLPRTRDGGYRVPARHRAADPTAQVKAVCRPGSSVFLWAPRYWGKADLRDGRGPQADFRGDYPPKRSAAMQELGRTPANGQVRITLTALRGGSVPKGAIGCLDRGKLKAAADRLTDRGATEVSVDGATVRATVRAGSRGTAVVAMPNIKGWECAAGGSARPATSYLGLVSVPLDGKATTVSCTFQPPGLRGGAAAAGLALLGLVSIGAWRAWRARQTGRAPAGHPSTSAASHD
;
A
#
# COMPACT_ATOMS: atom_id res chain seq x y z
N MET A 1 14.63 13.56 -5.05
CA MET A 1 15.63 13.15 -4.05
C MET A 1 16.01 14.30 -3.12
N ILE A 2 16.59 15.41 -3.61
CA ILE A 2 17.02 16.55 -2.77
C ILE A 2 15.93 17.05 -1.82
N SER A 3 14.69 17.19 -2.28
CA SER A 3 13.56 17.64 -1.45
C SER A 3 13.24 16.70 -0.28
N LEU A 4 13.37 15.38 -0.50
CA LEU A 4 13.15 14.37 0.56
C LEU A 4 14.26 14.44 1.61
N VAL A 5 15.51 14.37 1.16
CA VAL A 5 16.69 14.49 2.03
C VAL A 5 16.64 15.78 2.87
N PHE A 6 16.32 16.90 2.23
CA PHE A 6 16.24 18.19 2.92
C PHE A 6 15.05 18.27 3.89
N GLY A 7 13.91 17.68 3.53
CA GLY A 7 12.74 17.62 4.41
C GLY A 7 12.99 16.73 5.64
N ASP A 8 13.59 15.56 5.45
CA ASP A 8 13.97 14.64 6.54
C ASP A 8 15.04 15.30 7.46
N ALA A 9 16.02 15.99 6.88
CA ALA A 9 17.02 16.74 7.66
C ALA A 9 16.39 17.86 8.49
N LEU A 10 15.44 18.62 7.91
CA LEU A 10 14.67 19.65 8.64
C LEU A 10 13.82 19.05 9.77
N ALA A 11 13.26 17.86 9.56
CA ALA A 11 12.50 17.13 10.56
C ALA A 11 13.41 16.48 11.62
N ARG A 12 14.72 16.36 11.35
CA ARG A 12 15.68 15.54 12.08
C ARG A 12 15.27 14.06 12.10
N SER A 13 14.69 13.58 10.99
CA SER A 13 14.24 12.20 10.82
C SER A 13 15.36 11.34 10.27
N PHE A 14 15.36 10.04 10.60
CA PHE A 14 16.27 9.04 10.04
C PHE A 14 16.24 9.07 8.49
N PRO A 15 17.39 8.93 7.79
CA PRO A 15 18.77 8.73 8.29
C PRO A 15 19.53 10.02 8.63
N PHE A 16 18.91 11.20 8.56
CA PHE A 16 19.56 12.51 8.74
C PHE A 16 19.38 13.10 10.14
N GLY A 17 18.88 12.34 11.09
CA GLY A 17 18.70 12.74 12.48
C GLY A 17 18.28 11.60 13.37
N SER A 18 18.10 11.91 14.67
CA SER A 18 17.82 10.91 15.70
C SER A 18 16.35 10.49 15.82
N ARG A 19 15.44 11.14 15.08
CA ARG A 19 14.01 10.78 15.12
C ARG A 19 13.75 9.61 14.19
N THR A 20 13.00 8.62 14.65
CA THR A 20 12.59 7.51 13.79
C THR A 20 11.68 7.95 12.66
N ARG A 21 11.74 7.24 11.55
CA ARG A 21 10.70 7.27 10.50
C ARG A 21 9.70 6.13 10.64
N ASN A 22 9.97 5.16 11.52
CA ASN A 22 9.17 3.98 11.71
C ASN A 22 7.86 4.28 12.43
N VAL A 23 7.01 5.06 11.79
CA VAL A 23 5.73 5.51 12.32
C VAL A 23 4.63 4.65 11.73
N ASN A 24 3.75 4.14 12.59
CA ASN A 24 2.59 3.32 12.23
C ASN A 24 2.98 2.11 11.36
N ASP A 25 2.39 1.97 10.18
CA ASP A 25 2.57 0.80 9.31
C ASP A 25 4.01 0.66 8.80
N LEU A 26 4.77 1.76 8.65
CA LEU A 26 6.15 1.68 8.20
C LEU A 26 7.00 0.83 9.13
N GLY A 27 7.00 1.13 10.42
CA GLY A 27 7.75 0.36 11.43
C GLY A 27 7.10 -0.95 11.80
N ASN A 28 5.76 -1.01 11.75
CA ASN A 28 5.00 -2.15 12.26
C ASN A 28 4.79 -3.26 11.21
N GLN A 29 4.83 -2.92 9.93
CA GLN A 29 4.63 -3.85 8.82
C GLN A 29 5.78 -3.82 7.81
N PHE A 30 6.04 -2.66 7.17
CA PHE A 30 6.91 -2.63 6.00
C PHE A 30 8.36 -2.96 6.30
N VAL A 31 8.92 -2.44 7.39
CA VAL A 31 10.28 -2.79 7.80
C VAL A 31 10.39 -4.28 8.14
N PRO A 32 9.50 -4.89 8.97
CA PRO A 32 9.51 -6.33 9.23
C PRO A 32 9.33 -7.19 7.97
N TYR A 33 8.45 -6.84 7.06
CA TYR A 33 8.26 -7.59 5.82
C TYR A 33 9.51 -7.56 4.92
N HIS A 34 10.18 -6.39 4.82
CA HIS A 34 11.45 -6.31 4.08
C HIS A 34 12.58 -7.06 4.80
N ALA A 35 12.56 -7.08 6.13
CA ALA A 35 13.48 -7.88 6.92
C ALA A 35 13.31 -9.38 6.63
N HIS A 36 12.07 -9.86 6.62
CA HIS A 36 11.77 -11.24 6.26
C HIS A 36 12.09 -11.56 4.79
N LEU A 37 11.88 -10.62 3.86
CA LEU A 37 12.30 -10.78 2.46
C LEU A 37 13.83 -10.92 2.36
N TRP A 38 14.58 -10.13 3.14
CA TRP A 38 16.02 -10.25 3.22
C TRP A 38 16.44 -11.65 3.71
N ASP A 39 15.82 -12.12 4.81
CA ASP A 39 16.07 -13.45 5.37
C ASP A 39 15.75 -14.56 4.34
N MET A 40 14.64 -14.42 3.56
CA MET A 40 14.30 -15.34 2.46
C MET A 40 15.33 -15.35 1.32
N LEU A 41 15.80 -14.17 0.90
CA LEU A 41 16.79 -14.06 -0.18
C LEU A 41 18.14 -14.67 0.20
N HIS A 42 18.45 -14.75 1.50
CA HIS A 42 19.69 -15.32 2.02
C HIS A 42 19.51 -16.74 2.58
N GLY A 43 18.29 -17.32 2.51
CA GLY A 43 18.01 -18.67 2.99
C GLY A 43 17.98 -18.81 4.52
N GLU A 44 17.72 -17.70 5.22
CA GLU A 44 17.65 -17.65 6.69
C GLU A 44 16.20 -17.63 7.22
N ALA A 45 15.18 -17.61 6.35
CA ALA A 45 13.79 -17.57 6.76
C ALA A 45 13.23 -18.94 7.10
N ASP A 46 12.39 -19.02 8.15
CA ASP A 46 11.57 -20.19 8.42
C ASP A 46 10.31 -20.16 7.55
N GLY A 47 10.29 -21.00 6.51
CA GLY A 47 9.19 -21.07 5.56
C GLY A 47 9.62 -20.84 4.10
N ASP A 48 8.63 -20.59 3.26
CA ASP A 48 8.82 -20.34 1.83
C ASP A 48 7.87 -19.22 1.35
N VAL A 49 7.75 -19.06 0.04
CA VAL A 49 6.81 -18.08 -0.56
C VAL A 49 5.33 -18.39 -0.28
N LEU A 50 4.99 -19.61 0.15
CA LEU A 50 3.61 -20.05 0.40
C LEU A 50 3.24 -19.91 1.87
N VAL A 51 4.14 -20.29 2.80
CA VAL A 51 3.91 -20.29 4.26
C VAL A 51 5.05 -19.60 4.98
N ASN A 52 4.71 -18.65 5.85
CA ASN A 52 5.63 -18.01 6.79
C ASN A 52 5.39 -18.58 8.20
N TRP A 53 6.36 -19.33 8.72
CA TRP A 53 6.30 -19.89 10.08
C TRP A 53 6.61 -18.85 11.16
N GLN A 54 7.24 -17.74 10.80
CA GLN A 54 7.55 -16.61 11.68
C GLN A 54 6.37 -15.65 11.89
N SER A 55 5.15 -16.04 11.53
CA SER A 55 3.95 -15.20 11.66
C SER A 55 2.75 -16.04 12.07
N GLY A 56 2.10 -15.68 13.21
CA GLY A 56 0.81 -16.25 13.60
C GLY A 56 0.80 -17.77 13.77
N TYR A 57 1.93 -18.37 14.15
CA TYR A 57 2.13 -19.83 14.23
C TYR A 57 2.02 -20.55 12.87
N GLY A 58 2.25 -19.86 11.78
CA GLY A 58 2.15 -20.34 10.39
C GLY A 58 1.03 -19.66 9.62
N SER A 59 1.37 -18.66 8.83
CA SER A 59 0.42 -17.90 8.00
C SER A 59 0.63 -18.17 6.52
N SER A 60 -0.43 -18.00 5.71
CA SER A 60 -0.31 -17.95 4.24
C SER A 60 0.50 -16.72 3.85
N PHE A 61 1.67 -16.93 3.23
CA PHE A 61 2.58 -15.83 2.94
C PHE A 61 2.42 -15.25 1.54
N LEU A 62 2.04 -16.04 0.54
CA LEU A 62 1.92 -15.54 -0.84
C LEU A 62 0.96 -14.35 -1.00
N PRO A 63 -0.19 -14.27 -0.29
CA PRO A 63 -1.04 -13.07 -0.29
C PRO A 63 -0.33 -11.85 0.31
N ASP A 64 0.44 -12.02 1.39
CA ASP A 64 1.21 -10.94 2.01
C ASP A 64 2.37 -10.51 1.11
N LEU A 65 3.14 -11.46 0.59
CA LEU A 65 4.20 -11.23 -0.39
C LEU A 65 3.65 -10.36 -1.55
N GLY A 66 2.50 -10.76 -2.12
CA GLY A 66 1.85 -10.06 -3.22
C GLY A 66 1.30 -8.69 -2.86
N THR A 67 1.00 -8.46 -1.60
CA THR A 67 0.50 -7.16 -1.13
C THR A 67 1.63 -6.20 -0.81
N TYR A 68 2.73 -6.67 -0.19
CA TYR A 68 3.74 -5.81 0.42
C TYR A 68 5.08 -5.80 -0.31
N LEU A 69 5.49 -6.90 -0.99
CA LEU A 69 6.87 -7.16 -1.37
C LEU A 69 7.12 -7.45 -2.86
N THR A 70 6.10 -7.58 -3.69
CA THR A 70 6.26 -7.93 -5.12
C THR A 70 6.66 -6.75 -6.02
N SER A 71 6.93 -5.59 -5.44
CA SER A 71 7.56 -4.49 -6.15
C SER A 71 8.95 -4.89 -6.64
N PRO A 72 9.31 -4.61 -7.92
CA PRO A 72 10.68 -4.85 -8.40
C PRO A 72 11.76 -4.15 -7.55
N PHE A 73 11.40 -3.08 -6.85
CA PHE A 73 12.33 -2.38 -5.97
C PHE A 73 12.55 -3.09 -4.63
N ALA A 74 11.61 -3.93 -4.19
CA ALA A 74 11.71 -4.58 -2.88
C ALA A 74 12.91 -5.52 -2.80
N VAL A 75 13.28 -6.19 -3.91
CA VAL A 75 14.43 -7.11 -3.95
C VAL A 75 15.77 -6.42 -3.69
N LEU A 76 15.82 -5.09 -3.85
CA LEU A 76 17.03 -4.31 -3.53
C LEU A 76 17.42 -4.39 -2.06
N VAL A 77 16.47 -4.78 -1.18
CA VAL A 77 16.75 -5.01 0.24
C VAL A 77 17.90 -6.01 0.44
N GLY A 78 18.00 -7.05 -0.41
CA GLY A 78 19.05 -8.05 -0.35
C GLY A 78 20.47 -7.52 -0.64
N LEU A 79 20.62 -6.28 -1.12
CA LEU A 79 21.91 -5.63 -1.34
C LEU A 79 22.44 -4.90 -0.10
N PHE A 80 21.65 -4.78 0.95
CA PHE A 80 22.01 -4.09 2.18
C PHE A 80 22.36 -5.11 3.28
N PRO A 81 23.17 -4.73 4.27
CA PRO A 81 23.32 -5.52 5.49
C PRO A 81 21.96 -5.68 6.20
N ARG A 82 21.73 -6.84 6.82
CA ARG A 82 20.47 -7.11 7.57
C ARG A 82 20.21 -6.06 8.66
N ASP A 83 21.29 -5.55 9.26
CA ASP A 83 21.24 -4.54 10.33
C ASP A 83 20.89 -3.14 9.82
N GLU A 84 20.87 -2.92 8.50
CA GLU A 84 20.52 -1.64 7.87
C GLU A 84 19.17 -1.68 7.13
N ILE A 85 18.27 -2.54 7.57
CA ILE A 85 16.97 -2.74 6.92
C ILE A 85 16.15 -1.46 6.80
N ASP A 86 16.23 -0.57 7.78
CA ASP A 86 15.54 0.73 7.78
C ASP A 86 16.08 1.65 6.68
N LEU A 87 17.40 1.65 6.47
CA LEU A 87 18.06 2.39 5.40
C LEU A 87 17.70 1.82 4.04
N ALA A 88 17.65 0.49 3.91
CA ALA A 88 17.23 -0.18 2.68
C ALA A 88 15.81 0.24 2.27
N VAL A 89 14.85 0.21 3.20
CA VAL A 89 13.45 0.64 2.95
C VAL A 89 13.38 2.13 2.61
N TYR A 90 14.22 2.96 3.25
CA TYR A 90 14.32 4.37 2.91
C TYR A 90 14.80 4.59 1.46
N VAL A 91 15.91 3.95 1.07
CA VAL A 91 16.48 4.05 -0.28
C VAL A 91 15.50 3.54 -1.33
N ILE A 92 14.84 2.39 -1.09
CA ILE A 92 13.79 1.86 -1.95
C ILE A 92 12.67 2.89 -2.16
N SER A 93 12.21 3.55 -1.10
CA SER A 93 11.17 4.58 -1.18
C SER A 93 11.61 5.78 -2.01
N VAL A 94 12.84 6.25 -1.82
CA VAL A 94 13.42 7.36 -2.59
C VAL A 94 13.55 7.02 -4.08
N LEU A 95 13.99 5.80 -4.42
CA LEU A 95 14.09 5.34 -5.80
C LEU A 95 12.72 5.22 -6.49
N LYS A 96 11.70 4.72 -5.79
CA LYS A 96 10.32 4.67 -6.30
C LYS A 96 9.80 6.07 -6.61
N ILE A 97 9.98 7.03 -5.71
CA ILE A 97 9.56 8.43 -5.90
C ILE A 97 10.29 9.06 -7.09
N ALA A 98 11.60 8.85 -7.21
CA ALA A 98 12.39 9.35 -8.34
C ALA A 98 11.90 8.76 -9.68
N THR A 99 11.63 7.45 -9.70
CA THR A 99 11.10 6.74 -10.88
C THR A 99 9.73 7.28 -11.28
N ALA A 100 8.84 7.52 -10.32
CA ALA A 100 7.52 8.10 -10.59
C ALA A 100 7.62 9.48 -11.27
N GLY A 101 8.53 10.34 -10.80
CA GLY A 101 8.79 11.63 -11.41
C GLY A 101 9.34 11.53 -12.84
N ALA A 102 10.28 10.61 -13.07
CA ALA A 102 10.86 10.37 -14.39
C ALA A 102 9.81 9.86 -15.41
N VAL A 103 8.97 8.88 -15.00
CA VAL A 103 7.90 8.34 -15.85
C VAL A 103 6.83 9.39 -16.12
N MET A 104 6.48 10.23 -15.13
CA MET A 104 5.56 11.35 -15.35
C MET A 104 6.14 12.37 -16.34
N ALA A 105 7.40 12.75 -16.21
CA ALA A 105 8.06 13.65 -17.16
C ALA A 105 8.07 13.08 -18.59
N TRP A 106 8.25 11.76 -18.73
CA TRP A 106 8.13 11.07 -20.03
C TRP A 106 6.69 11.13 -20.56
N LEU A 107 5.68 10.87 -19.74
CA LEU A 107 4.27 11.00 -20.11
C LEU A 107 3.94 12.42 -20.59
N LEU A 108 4.33 13.46 -19.85
CA LEU A 108 4.05 14.84 -20.20
C LEU A 108 4.58 15.19 -21.60
N ARG A 109 5.81 14.78 -21.90
CA ARG A 109 6.41 14.97 -23.22
C ARG A 109 5.78 14.14 -24.33
N THR A 110 5.22 12.97 -23.99
CA THR A 110 4.44 12.13 -24.92
C THR A 110 3.08 12.74 -25.22
N VAL A 111 2.43 13.34 -24.23
CA VAL A 111 1.14 14.05 -24.40
C VAL A 111 1.28 15.24 -25.31
N ARG A 112 2.34 16.03 -25.15
CA ARG A 112 2.68 17.16 -25.99
C ARG A 112 4.17 17.49 -25.92
N THR A 113 4.76 17.87 -27.05
CA THR A 113 6.14 18.33 -27.08
C THR A 113 6.30 19.67 -26.33
N GLY A 114 7.42 19.83 -25.62
CA GLY A 114 7.74 21.01 -24.81
C GLY A 114 9.12 20.91 -24.17
N PRO A 115 9.56 21.95 -23.43
CA PRO A 115 10.88 21.96 -22.80
C PRO A 115 11.04 20.78 -21.81
N TRP A 116 12.11 19.99 -21.96
CA TRP A 116 12.37 18.80 -21.16
C TRP A 116 12.53 19.11 -19.67
N TRP A 117 13.17 20.24 -19.34
CA TRP A 117 13.41 20.63 -17.94
C TRP A 117 12.11 21.02 -17.22
N VAL A 118 11.12 21.63 -17.92
CA VAL A 118 9.78 21.91 -17.37
C VAL A 118 9.02 20.61 -17.13
N ALA A 119 9.09 19.67 -18.09
CA ALA A 119 8.48 18.34 -17.89
C ALA A 119 9.11 17.63 -16.70
N GLY A 120 10.44 17.76 -16.51
CA GLY A 120 11.16 17.25 -15.35
C GLY A 120 10.71 17.90 -14.03
N ALA A 121 10.58 19.23 -13.98
CA ALA A 121 10.10 19.95 -12.80
C ALA A 121 8.65 19.56 -12.46
N LEU A 122 7.74 19.51 -13.43
CA LEU A 122 6.37 19.07 -13.23
C LEU A 122 6.27 17.58 -12.87
N GLY A 123 7.14 16.73 -13.43
CA GLY A 123 7.29 15.33 -12.99
C GLY A 123 7.69 15.23 -11.53
N ALA A 124 8.59 16.11 -11.07
CA ALA A 124 8.94 16.21 -9.66
C ALA A 124 7.78 16.73 -8.79
N SER A 125 6.97 17.69 -9.29
CA SER A 125 5.73 18.12 -8.59
C SER A 125 4.77 16.96 -8.36
N TYR A 126 4.62 16.08 -9.33
CA TYR A 126 3.84 14.85 -9.18
C TYR A 126 4.44 13.90 -8.15
N ALA A 127 5.73 13.60 -8.27
CA ALA A 127 6.44 12.68 -7.40
C ALA A 127 6.47 13.14 -5.94
N LEU A 128 6.51 14.47 -5.71
CA LEU A 128 6.53 15.13 -4.41
C LEU A 128 5.14 15.68 -4.00
N CYS A 129 4.07 15.12 -4.56
CA CYS A 129 2.72 15.55 -4.19
C CYS A 129 2.40 15.24 -2.73
N GLY A 130 1.38 15.89 -2.18
CA GLY A 130 0.97 15.73 -0.79
C GLY A 130 0.64 14.29 -0.42
N TRP A 131 0.09 13.52 -1.35
CA TRP A 131 -0.16 12.11 -1.16
C TRP A 131 1.14 11.32 -0.91
N THR A 132 2.19 11.61 -1.66
CA THR A 132 3.52 11.03 -1.44
C THR A 132 4.07 11.45 -0.08
N LEU A 133 4.17 12.78 0.17
CA LEU A 133 4.87 13.34 1.33
C LEU A 133 4.16 13.07 2.67
N ALA A 134 2.83 13.04 2.67
CA ALA A 134 2.06 12.87 3.90
C ALA A 134 1.57 11.45 4.15
N THR A 135 1.57 10.56 3.13
CA THR A 135 0.91 9.26 3.23
C THR A 135 1.75 8.11 2.69
N ALA A 136 2.18 8.17 1.41
CA ALA A 136 2.78 7.02 0.74
C ALA A 136 4.22 6.74 1.19
N VAL A 137 4.99 7.73 1.65
CA VAL A 137 6.34 7.52 2.22
C VAL A 137 6.34 6.64 3.47
N TYR A 138 5.19 6.52 4.15
CA TYR A 138 4.98 5.61 5.30
C TYR A 138 4.31 4.29 4.91
N ASN A 139 4.03 4.11 3.63
CA ASN A 139 3.43 2.91 3.04
C ASN A 139 4.13 2.63 1.70
N PRO A 140 5.38 2.16 1.70
CA PRO A 140 6.22 2.04 0.50
C PRO A 140 5.60 1.26 -0.65
N MET A 141 4.68 0.32 -0.39
CA MET A 141 3.93 -0.41 -1.42
C MET A 141 3.02 0.50 -2.26
N TRP A 142 2.53 1.62 -1.68
CA TRP A 142 1.66 2.54 -2.42
C TRP A 142 2.43 3.36 -3.45
N LEU A 143 3.72 3.59 -3.24
CA LEU A 143 4.58 4.29 -4.21
C LEU A 143 4.62 3.59 -5.57
N ASP A 144 4.35 2.29 -5.64
CA ASP A 144 4.21 1.59 -6.92
C ASP A 144 3.01 2.09 -7.73
N GLY A 145 1.91 2.49 -7.07
CA GLY A 145 0.78 3.16 -7.75
C GLY A 145 1.12 4.52 -8.32
N LEU A 146 2.02 5.26 -7.64
CA LEU A 146 2.54 6.52 -8.15
C LEU A 146 3.34 6.32 -9.46
N ILE A 147 4.05 5.21 -9.58
CA ILE A 147 4.76 4.81 -10.82
C ILE A 147 3.77 4.28 -11.86
N ALA A 148 2.83 3.42 -11.42
CA ALA A 148 1.89 2.73 -12.29
C ALA A 148 1.00 3.69 -13.08
N LEU A 149 0.50 4.77 -12.48
CA LEU A 149 -0.43 5.69 -13.15
C LEU A 149 0.15 6.31 -14.43
N PRO A 150 1.27 7.04 -14.42
CA PRO A 150 1.84 7.59 -15.64
C PRO A 150 2.33 6.49 -16.59
N LEU A 151 2.75 5.33 -16.10
CA LEU A 151 3.15 4.18 -16.91
C LEU A 151 1.94 3.61 -17.69
N LEU A 152 0.80 3.40 -17.03
CA LEU A 152 -0.43 2.92 -17.67
C LEU A 152 -1.00 3.96 -18.66
N CYS A 153 -0.85 5.26 -18.38
CA CYS A 153 -1.18 6.31 -19.34
C CYS A 153 -0.31 6.21 -20.61
N LEU A 154 1.00 5.96 -20.46
CA LEU A 154 1.91 5.72 -21.61
C LEU A 154 1.54 4.46 -22.38
N VAL A 155 1.18 3.37 -21.69
CA VAL A 155 0.68 2.15 -22.33
C VAL A 155 -0.60 2.44 -23.12
N GLY A 156 -1.50 3.26 -22.58
CA GLY A 156 -2.69 3.74 -23.25
C GLY A 156 -2.36 4.49 -24.56
N GLU A 157 -1.42 5.44 -24.52
CA GLU A 157 -0.94 6.17 -25.70
C GLU A 157 -0.35 5.21 -26.77
N TRP A 158 0.44 4.22 -26.35
CA TRP A 158 0.99 3.23 -27.28
C TRP A 158 -0.08 2.35 -27.90
N ALA A 159 -1.08 1.97 -27.14
CA ALA A 159 -2.20 1.15 -27.62
C ALA A 159 -3.05 1.95 -28.64
N LEU A 160 -3.34 3.22 -28.37
CA LEU A 160 -3.99 4.14 -29.32
C LEU A 160 -3.16 4.34 -30.60
N ALA A 161 -1.83 4.47 -30.46
CA ALA A 161 -0.90 4.55 -31.59
C ALA A 161 -0.64 3.22 -32.29
N ARG A 162 -1.32 2.13 -31.89
CA ARG A 162 -1.16 0.75 -32.42
C ARG A 162 0.26 0.20 -32.29
N ARG A 163 0.98 0.61 -31.25
CA ARG A 163 2.38 0.23 -31.01
C ARG A 163 2.54 -0.52 -29.69
N ARG A 164 3.59 -1.32 -29.57
CA ARG A 164 4.10 -1.89 -28.32
C ARG A 164 3.06 -2.68 -27.48
N THR A 165 2.09 -3.37 -28.09
CA THR A 165 1.06 -4.11 -27.35
C THR A 165 1.65 -5.14 -26.36
N ILE A 166 2.67 -5.92 -26.78
CA ILE A 166 3.32 -6.92 -25.91
C ILE A 166 4.02 -6.23 -24.74
N THR A 167 4.88 -5.25 -25.03
CA THR A 167 5.57 -4.46 -23.98
C THR A 167 4.55 -3.78 -23.06
N GLY A 168 3.44 -3.25 -23.62
CA GLY A 168 2.37 -2.64 -22.83
C GLY A 168 1.73 -3.64 -21.88
N ALA A 169 1.39 -4.85 -22.35
CA ALA A 169 0.82 -5.89 -21.49
C ALA A 169 1.79 -6.34 -20.38
N LEU A 170 3.09 -6.47 -20.68
CA LEU A 170 4.10 -6.80 -19.67
C LEU A 170 4.22 -5.70 -18.61
N LEU A 171 4.19 -4.42 -19.01
CA LEU A 171 4.22 -3.30 -18.05
C LEU A 171 2.96 -3.21 -17.21
N VAL A 172 1.78 -3.54 -17.77
CA VAL A 172 0.54 -3.68 -17.01
C VAL A 172 0.69 -4.80 -15.97
N ALA A 173 1.23 -5.97 -16.38
CA ALA A 173 1.46 -7.08 -15.46
C ALA A 173 2.39 -6.67 -14.31
N VAL A 174 3.52 -6.03 -14.60
CA VAL A 174 4.44 -5.53 -13.57
C VAL A 174 3.76 -4.54 -12.63
N ALA A 175 2.97 -3.60 -13.15
CA ALA A 175 2.25 -2.63 -12.32
C ALA A 175 1.25 -3.30 -11.37
N TRP A 176 0.49 -4.30 -11.87
CA TRP A 176 -0.48 -5.03 -11.06
C TRP A 176 0.16 -6.00 -10.07
N MET A 177 1.28 -6.62 -10.42
CA MET A 177 2.04 -7.44 -9.48
C MET A 177 2.71 -6.60 -8.40
N ALA A 178 3.28 -5.44 -8.75
CA ALA A 178 3.98 -4.59 -7.80
C ALA A 178 3.09 -4.10 -6.65
N ASN A 179 1.87 -3.68 -6.94
CA ASN A 179 0.81 -3.45 -5.94
C ASN A 179 -0.56 -3.40 -6.60
N PHE A 180 -1.31 -4.48 -6.55
CA PHE A 180 -2.64 -4.62 -7.18
C PHE A 180 -3.62 -3.52 -6.77
N TYR A 181 -3.59 -3.09 -5.51
CA TYR A 181 -4.56 -2.17 -4.94
C TYR A 181 -4.42 -0.75 -5.51
N THR A 182 -3.21 -0.22 -5.54
CA THR A 182 -2.96 1.10 -6.15
C THR A 182 -2.94 1.04 -7.68
N ALA A 183 -2.56 -0.11 -8.27
CA ALA A 183 -2.68 -0.34 -9.73
C ALA A 183 -4.14 -0.33 -10.19
N TYR A 184 -5.08 -0.82 -9.39
CA TYR A 184 -6.51 -0.70 -9.67
C TYR A 184 -6.94 0.77 -9.80
N MET A 185 -6.57 1.62 -8.84
CA MET A 185 -6.84 3.06 -8.88
C MET A 185 -6.13 3.74 -10.06
N ALA A 186 -4.87 3.37 -10.29
CA ALA A 186 -4.09 3.86 -11.43
C ALA A 186 -4.72 3.46 -12.78
N THR A 187 -5.32 2.27 -12.86
CA THR A 187 -6.04 1.80 -14.06
C THR A 187 -7.29 2.65 -14.32
N ILE A 188 -8.06 3.00 -13.29
CA ILE A 188 -9.19 3.92 -13.42
C ILE A 188 -8.70 5.29 -13.91
N GLY A 189 -7.64 5.82 -13.30
CA GLY A 189 -7.02 7.10 -13.70
C GLY A 189 -6.52 7.07 -15.14
N ALA A 190 -5.86 5.99 -15.56
CA ALA A 190 -5.37 5.81 -16.94
C ALA A 190 -6.53 5.66 -17.95
N ALA A 191 -7.62 4.99 -17.57
CA ALA A 191 -8.82 4.91 -18.41
C ALA A 191 -9.45 6.29 -18.63
N LEU A 192 -9.58 7.09 -17.57
CA LEU A 192 -10.04 8.48 -17.65
C LEU A 192 -9.12 9.33 -18.55
N PHE A 193 -7.80 9.16 -18.41
CA PHE A 193 -6.81 9.80 -19.26
C PHE A 193 -6.98 9.39 -20.73
N VAL A 194 -7.08 8.11 -21.06
CA VAL A 194 -7.25 7.60 -22.42
C VAL A 194 -8.54 8.14 -23.05
N ILE A 195 -9.64 8.15 -22.30
CA ILE A 195 -10.92 8.73 -22.74
C ILE A 195 -10.77 10.23 -23.02
N ALA A 196 -10.10 10.97 -22.12
CA ALA A 196 -9.83 12.39 -22.32
C ALA A 196 -8.99 12.64 -23.59
N ARG A 197 -7.95 11.82 -23.83
CA ARG A 197 -7.14 11.90 -25.05
C ARG A 197 -7.96 11.70 -26.33
N LEU A 198 -8.88 10.73 -26.33
CA LEU A 198 -9.74 10.44 -27.48
C LEU A 198 -10.79 11.52 -27.71
N VAL A 199 -11.43 12.01 -26.65
CA VAL A 199 -12.58 12.92 -26.73
C VAL A 199 -12.14 14.38 -26.84
N ILE A 200 -11.13 14.77 -26.03
CA ILE A 200 -10.71 16.17 -25.85
C ILE A 200 -9.60 16.54 -26.84
N ASP A 201 -8.48 15.77 -26.84
CA ASP A 201 -7.25 16.17 -27.54
C ASP A 201 -7.19 15.70 -28.99
N ARG A 202 -7.87 14.61 -29.35
CA ARG A 202 -7.85 14.02 -30.71
C ARG A 202 -6.44 13.88 -31.27
N PRO A 203 -5.63 12.95 -30.80
CA PRO A 203 -4.25 12.79 -31.27
C PRO A 203 -4.19 12.52 -32.78
N ALA A 204 -3.17 13.10 -33.46
CA ALA A 204 -3.06 13.10 -34.92
C ALA A 204 -3.07 11.69 -35.54
N HIS A 205 -2.51 10.67 -34.88
CA HIS A 205 -2.52 9.28 -35.35
C HIS A 205 -3.92 8.63 -35.36
N VAL A 206 -4.89 9.14 -34.57
CA VAL A 206 -6.29 8.70 -34.62
C VAL A 206 -7.01 9.38 -35.78
N VAL A 207 -6.67 10.63 -36.10
CA VAL A 207 -7.24 11.38 -37.21
C VAL A 207 -6.85 10.77 -38.56
N THR A 208 -5.59 10.37 -38.74
CA THR A 208 -5.12 9.70 -39.97
C THR A 208 -5.69 8.30 -40.17
N ALA A 209 -6.05 7.57 -39.11
CA ALA A 209 -6.72 6.28 -39.22
C ALA A 209 -8.21 6.41 -39.60
N VAL A 210 -8.81 7.59 -39.35
CA VAL A 210 -10.23 7.89 -39.66
C VAL A 210 -10.41 8.47 -41.06
N SER A 211 -9.43 9.22 -41.58
CA SER A 211 -9.34 9.61 -42.95
C SER A 211 -8.54 8.54 -43.69
N GLY A 212 -9.23 7.56 -44.30
CA GLY A 212 -8.60 6.68 -45.29
C GLY A 212 -7.95 7.50 -46.41
N PRO A 213 -6.91 6.99 -47.08
CA PRO A 213 -6.31 7.74 -48.18
C PRO A 213 -7.39 8.07 -49.19
N PRO A 214 -7.40 9.31 -49.72
CA PRO A 214 -8.36 9.69 -50.74
C PRO A 214 -8.21 8.70 -51.92
N ARG A 215 -9.26 7.94 -52.17
CA ARG A 215 -9.35 7.15 -53.40
C ARG A 215 -9.53 8.09 -54.57
N GLY A 216 -8.49 8.27 -55.35
CA GLY A 216 -8.60 8.93 -56.67
C GLY A 216 -7.74 10.14 -56.85
N SER A 217 -6.52 9.97 -57.32
CA SER A 217 -5.84 10.69 -58.36
C SER A 217 -4.42 10.16 -58.55
N THR A 218 -4.28 8.98 -59.12
CA THR A 218 -3.06 8.59 -59.82
C THR A 218 -3.26 8.92 -61.29
N ARG A 219 -2.93 10.19 -61.65
CA ARG A 219 -2.53 10.56 -62.97
C ARG A 219 -2.40 12.11 -62.99
N THR A 220 -1.18 12.56 -63.02
CA THR A 220 -0.63 13.85 -63.35
C THR A 220 0.38 14.37 -62.38
N ALA A 221 1.45 13.61 -62.18
CA ALA A 221 2.67 14.11 -61.50
C ALA A 221 3.95 13.50 -62.15
N ALA A 222 3.84 13.07 -63.43
CA ALA A 222 5.01 12.52 -64.14
C ALA A 222 5.53 13.42 -65.26
N ASN A 223 4.97 14.64 -65.42
CA ASN A 223 5.40 15.57 -66.47
C ASN A 223 5.81 16.99 -66.01
N ALA A 224 6.19 17.17 -64.78
CA ALA A 224 6.62 18.52 -64.31
C ALA A 224 8.09 18.53 -63.78
N GLU A 225 8.87 17.46 -63.97
CA GLU A 225 10.28 17.41 -63.54
C GLU A 225 11.25 17.19 -64.71
N ARG A 226 10.94 17.73 -65.92
CA ARG A 226 11.87 17.63 -67.05
C ARG A 226 12.05 18.92 -67.86
N GLU A 227 11.88 20.09 -67.26
CA GLU A 227 12.25 21.35 -67.92
C GLU A 227 12.69 22.36 -66.86
N THR A 228 13.94 22.28 -66.44
CA THR A 228 14.76 23.35 -65.95
C THR A 228 16.13 22.84 -65.58
N ALA A 229 16.94 22.61 -66.63
CA ALA A 229 18.39 22.58 -66.48
C ALA A 229 18.97 23.01 -67.82
N ALA A 230 19.24 24.26 -67.95
CA ALA A 230 20.39 24.77 -68.76
C ALA A 230 20.39 26.30 -68.83
N GLU A 231 21.54 26.84 -68.45
CA GLU A 231 22.21 28.05 -68.97
C GLU A 231 21.98 29.39 -68.32
N HIS A 232 22.93 29.80 -67.54
CA HIS A 232 23.46 31.15 -67.37
C HIS A 232 24.24 31.53 -68.63
N PRO A 233 24.52 32.83 -69.03
CA PRO A 233 24.99 33.94 -68.13
C PRO A 233 24.63 35.38 -68.53
N ALA A 234 24.80 36.27 -67.55
CA ALA A 234 25.30 37.63 -67.55
C ALA A 234 24.94 38.66 -68.71
N THR A 235 24.35 39.80 -68.33
CA THR A 235 24.99 41.15 -68.34
C THR A 235 23.97 42.24 -68.07
N GLU A 236 24.35 43.19 -67.24
CA GLU A 236 23.79 44.53 -67.01
C GLU A 236 24.09 45.45 -68.23
N PRO A 237 23.74 46.74 -68.24
CA PRO A 237 22.73 47.54 -67.55
C PRO A 237 22.03 48.62 -68.46
N ALA A 238 21.31 49.51 -67.87
CA ALA A 238 21.12 50.95 -68.18
C ALA A 238 19.83 51.43 -68.77
N THR A 239 19.25 52.29 -68.04
CA THR A 239 18.83 53.69 -68.20
C THR A 239 17.52 54.04 -68.91
N ALA A 240 16.78 54.79 -68.12
CA ALA A 240 16.13 56.13 -68.41
C ALA A 240 14.81 56.26 -69.17
N ALA A 241 13.85 56.75 -68.43
CA ALA A 241 13.26 58.06 -68.49
C ALA A 241 12.02 58.29 -69.43
N ASP A 242 11.07 58.84 -68.71
CA ASP A 242 10.16 59.92 -69.17
C ASP A 242 9.00 59.56 -70.07
N ASP A 243 7.82 59.85 -69.70
CA ASP A 243 7.04 61.07 -69.66
C ASP A 243 5.58 60.87 -70.11
N ALA A 244 4.66 61.57 -69.45
CA ALA A 244 3.34 62.13 -69.85
C ALA A 244 2.13 61.20 -69.99
N GLY A 245 1.18 61.51 -69.09
CA GLY A 245 -0.29 61.24 -69.34
C GLY A 245 -0.86 62.21 -70.37
N PRO A 246 -2.19 62.49 -70.45
CA PRO A 246 -3.35 61.93 -69.70
C PRO A 246 -4.58 61.61 -70.64
N ASP A 247 -5.73 61.31 -69.97
CA ASP A 247 -7.15 61.41 -70.40
C ASP A 247 -7.73 60.25 -71.25
N ASP A 248 -8.79 59.66 -70.98
CA ASP A 248 -10.13 60.02 -70.53
C ASP A 248 -11.06 58.80 -70.62
N VAL A 249 -11.97 58.70 -69.69
CA VAL A 249 -13.38 58.23 -69.70
C VAL A 249 -13.77 56.91 -70.37
N GLY A 250 -14.47 56.07 -69.58
CA GLY A 250 -15.43 55.08 -70.07
C GLY A 250 -15.76 53.96 -69.21
N SER A 251 -16.71 54.11 -68.28
CA SER A 251 -17.51 53.09 -67.57
C SER A 251 -17.65 51.77 -68.28
N ASP A 252 -17.39 50.65 -67.56
CA ASP A 252 -18.54 49.83 -67.23
C ASP A 252 -18.20 48.81 -66.15
N ARG A 253 -19.20 48.38 -65.36
CA ARG A 253 -19.24 47.63 -64.16
C ARG A 253 -18.84 46.16 -64.33
N GLY A 254 -17.99 45.69 -63.53
CA GLY A 254 -17.73 44.26 -63.31
C GLY A 254 -16.93 44.02 -62.09
N THR A 255 -17.55 44.01 -60.91
CA THR A 255 -16.92 43.63 -59.65
C THR A 255 -16.52 42.15 -59.65
N PRO A 256 -15.25 41.80 -59.46
CA PRO A 256 -14.89 40.44 -59.08
C PRO A 256 -15.09 40.27 -57.56
N THR A 257 -16.13 39.55 -57.24
CA THR A 257 -16.28 38.99 -55.84
C THR A 257 -15.04 38.17 -55.51
N VAL A 258 -14.21 38.73 -54.65
CA VAL A 258 -13.17 37.94 -53.91
C VAL A 258 -13.90 36.96 -53.07
N GLY A 259 -13.83 35.64 -53.42
CA GLY A 259 -14.32 34.54 -52.63
C GLY A 259 -13.60 34.54 -51.31
N LEU A 260 -14.32 34.82 -50.22
CA LEU A 260 -13.91 34.57 -48.87
C LEU A 260 -13.43 33.12 -48.76
N ALA A 261 -12.15 32.95 -48.49
CA ALA A 261 -11.54 31.67 -48.17
C ALA A 261 -12.42 30.96 -47.13
N GLY A 262 -12.97 29.81 -47.49
CA GLY A 262 -13.84 29.03 -46.64
C GLY A 262 -13.13 28.70 -45.32
N SER A 263 -13.79 29.01 -44.22
CA SER A 263 -13.41 28.55 -42.89
C SER A 263 -13.09 27.04 -42.95
N PRO A 264 -11.99 26.57 -42.35
CA PRO A 264 -11.68 25.14 -42.34
C PRO A 264 -12.88 24.40 -41.77
N ALA A 265 -13.50 23.56 -42.61
CA ALA A 265 -14.63 22.72 -42.22
C ALA A 265 -14.26 21.96 -40.93
N SER A 266 -15.03 22.17 -39.86
CA SER A 266 -14.87 21.47 -38.63
C SER A 266 -14.96 19.97 -38.88
N ALA A 267 -13.87 19.23 -38.63
CA ALA A 267 -13.84 17.82 -38.82
C ALA A 267 -15.05 17.16 -38.10
N PRO A 268 -15.75 16.20 -38.75
CA PRO A 268 -16.95 15.62 -38.20
C PRO A 268 -16.67 14.98 -36.82
N ARG A 269 -17.61 15.17 -35.90
CA ARG A 269 -17.54 14.52 -34.56
C ARG A 269 -17.50 13.02 -34.78
N PRO A 270 -16.56 12.28 -34.13
CA PRO A 270 -16.55 10.83 -34.22
C PRO A 270 -17.86 10.28 -33.66
N SER A 271 -18.50 9.37 -34.38
CA SER A 271 -19.68 8.66 -33.89
C SER A 271 -19.28 7.75 -32.71
N VAL A 272 -20.17 7.57 -31.74
CA VAL A 272 -19.96 6.69 -30.55
C VAL A 272 -19.41 5.30 -30.96
N PRO A 273 -19.86 4.62 -32.04
CA PRO A 273 -19.28 3.35 -32.48
C PRO A 273 -17.80 3.41 -32.86
N ARG A 274 -17.32 4.55 -33.37
CA ARG A 274 -15.89 4.71 -33.71
C ARG A 274 -15.02 4.93 -32.48
N LEU A 275 -15.51 5.63 -31.47
CA LEU A 275 -14.81 5.77 -30.19
C LEU A 275 -14.66 4.43 -29.47
N LEU A 276 -15.72 3.63 -29.43
CA LEU A 276 -15.69 2.26 -28.90
C LEU A 276 -14.70 1.38 -29.68
N GLY A 277 -14.64 1.54 -31.00
CA GLY A 277 -13.70 0.83 -31.87
C GLY A 277 -12.22 1.15 -31.62
N GLU A 278 -11.86 2.27 -30.99
CA GLU A 278 -10.48 2.58 -30.62
C GLU A 278 -10.13 2.15 -29.18
N LEU A 279 -11.11 2.00 -28.28
CA LEU A 279 -10.89 1.60 -26.89
C LEU A 279 -10.59 0.09 -26.73
N TRP A 280 -10.95 -0.75 -27.70
CA TRP A 280 -10.73 -2.21 -27.57
C TRP A 280 -9.25 -2.58 -27.41
N ARG A 281 -8.33 -1.82 -28.05
CA ARG A 281 -6.88 -2.12 -27.97
C ARG A 281 -6.27 -1.82 -26.61
N PRO A 282 -6.46 -0.63 -26.03
CA PRO A 282 -6.10 -0.39 -24.61
C PRO A 282 -6.71 -1.43 -23.69
N LEU A 283 -7.99 -1.82 -23.90
CA LEU A 283 -8.67 -2.84 -23.10
C LEU A 283 -8.01 -4.21 -23.25
N VAL A 284 -7.74 -4.67 -24.47
CA VAL A 284 -7.06 -5.97 -24.70
C VAL A 284 -5.65 -5.96 -24.09
N THR A 285 -4.89 -4.86 -24.25
CA THR A 285 -3.56 -4.74 -23.66
C THR A 285 -3.64 -4.81 -22.12
N LEU A 286 -4.63 -4.15 -21.52
CA LEU A 286 -4.90 -4.21 -20.08
C LEU A 286 -5.27 -5.63 -19.64
N LEU A 287 -6.24 -6.27 -20.31
CA LEU A 287 -6.71 -7.61 -19.96
C LEU A 287 -5.60 -8.67 -20.07
N LEU A 288 -4.75 -8.60 -21.11
CA LEU A 288 -3.60 -9.48 -21.23
C LEU A 288 -2.59 -9.26 -20.09
N GLY A 289 -2.32 -8.02 -19.73
CA GLY A 289 -1.40 -7.72 -18.64
C GLY A 289 -1.95 -8.13 -17.27
N VAL A 290 -3.21 -7.84 -16.97
CA VAL A 290 -3.88 -8.28 -15.73
C VAL A 290 -3.98 -9.81 -15.69
N GLY A 291 -4.24 -10.44 -16.85
CA GLY A 291 -4.24 -11.90 -16.98
C GLY A 291 -2.89 -12.51 -16.60
N LEU A 292 -1.76 -11.93 -17.03
CA LEU A 292 -0.43 -12.38 -16.60
C LEU A 292 -0.19 -12.23 -15.10
N ALA A 293 -0.75 -11.20 -14.46
CA ALA A 293 -0.68 -10.98 -13.02
C ALA A 293 -1.67 -11.82 -12.21
N ALA A 294 -2.60 -12.51 -12.89
CA ALA A 294 -3.71 -13.22 -12.26
C ALA A 294 -3.30 -14.27 -11.21
N PRO A 295 -2.18 -15.03 -11.33
CA PRO A 295 -1.78 -15.96 -10.28
C PRO A 295 -1.63 -15.30 -8.91
N LEU A 296 -1.00 -14.12 -8.87
CA LEU A 296 -0.79 -13.36 -7.65
C LEU A 296 -2.08 -12.65 -7.21
N VAL A 297 -2.76 -11.98 -8.13
CA VAL A 297 -3.98 -11.21 -7.83
C VAL A 297 -5.10 -12.11 -7.31
N SER A 298 -5.28 -13.31 -7.88
CA SER A 298 -6.31 -14.26 -7.42
C SER A 298 -6.04 -14.82 -6.03
N VAL A 299 -4.77 -15.06 -5.69
CA VAL A 299 -4.37 -15.50 -4.35
C VAL A 299 -4.59 -14.39 -3.32
N ILE A 300 -4.25 -13.13 -3.64
CA ILE A 300 -4.51 -11.99 -2.77
C ILE A 300 -6.02 -11.80 -2.57
N TYR A 301 -6.82 -11.90 -3.64
CA TYR A 301 -8.26 -11.79 -3.56
C TYR A 301 -8.87 -12.88 -2.66
N ALA A 302 -8.44 -14.14 -2.82
CA ALA A 302 -8.85 -15.24 -1.96
C ALA A 302 -8.43 -15.01 -0.50
N GLY A 303 -7.18 -14.57 -0.27
CA GLY A 303 -6.69 -14.22 1.07
C GLY A 303 -7.45 -13.07 1.72
N THR A 304 -7.89 -12.09 0.94
CA THR A 304 -8.75 -10.99 1.43
C THR A 304 -10.11 -11.50 1.89
N GLY A 305 -10.68 -12.49 1.21
CA GLY A 305 -11.94 -13.13 1.60
C GLY A 305 -11.85 -13.93 2.90
N GLU A 306 -10.68 -14.45 3.24
CA GLU A 306 -10.41 -15.20 4.48
C GLU A 306 -9.83 -14.32 5.61
N ALA A 307 -9.59 -13.03 5.34
CA ALA A 307 -9.04 -12.11 6.33
C ALA A 307 -10.08 -11.73 7.38
N TYR A 308 -9.61 -11.51 8.62
CA TYR A 308 -10.45 -10.95 9.68
C TYR A 308 -11.04 -9.61 9.21
N PRO A 309 -12.36 -9.41 9.31
CA PRO A 309 -13.06 -8.26 8.70
C PRO A 309 -12.49 -6.90 9.14
N GLY A 310 -11.89 -6.85 10.33
CA GLY A 310 -11.39 -5.60 10.88
C GLY A 310 -12.54 -4.74 11.40
N ARG A 311 -12.39 -3.42 11.30
CA ARG A 311 -13.39 -2.47 11.77
C ARG A 311 -14.25 -2.00 10.60
N ASP A 312 -15.57 -2.04 10.78
CA ASP A 312 -16.46 -1.32 9.88
C ASP A 312 -16.23 0.18 10.03
N THR A 313 -15.86 0.81 8.92
CA THR A 313 -15.70 2.26 8.84
C THR A 313 -16.74 2.82 7.90
N GLU A 314 -17.49 3.80 8.36
CA GLU A 314 -18.41 4.53 7.50
C GLU A 314 -17.66 5.63 6.76
N PHE A 315 -17.98 5.81 5.47
CA PHE A 315 -17.46 6.93 4.70
C PHE A 315 -18.11 8.22 5.16
N VAL A 316 -17.29 9.19 5.52
CA VAL A 316 -17.69 10.55 5.83
C VAL A 316 -16.98 11.50 4.87
N ALA A 317 -17.75 12.34 4.17
CA ALA A 317 -17.18 13.37 3.30
C ALA A 317 -16.43 14.40 4.14
N GLU A 318 -15.28 14.84 3.65
CA GLU A 318 -14.47 15.87 4.33
C GLU A 318 -15.05 17.28 4.09
N PRO A 319 -15.00 18.17 5.08
CA PRO A 319 -15.36 19.57 4.88
C PRO A 319 -14.52 20.22 3.76
N TRP A 320 -15.15 20.99 2.88
CA TRP A 320 -14.46 21.61 1.75
C TRP A 320 -13.31 22.53 2.16
N GLN A 321 -13.42 23.21 3.30
CA GLN A 321 -12.31 23.99 3.87
C GLN A 321 -11.06 23.12 4.10
N ASP A 322 -11.23 21.89 4.57
CA ASP A 322 -10.13 20.97 4.85
C ASP A 322 -9.60 20.35 3.54
N VAL A 323 -10.49 20.04 2.58
CA VAL A 323 -10.09 19.59 1.25
C VAL A 323 -9.21 20.62 0.55
N PHE A 324 -9.59 21.91 0.58
CA PHE A 324 -8.81 22.98 -0.06
C PHE A 324 -7.56 23.34 0.73
N ALA A 325 -7.58 23.24 2.06
CA ALA A 325 -6.37 23.38 2.86
C ALA A 325 -5.28 22.37 2.47
N ARG A 326 -5.67 21.19 1.98
CA ARG A 326 -4.75 20.15 1.54
C ARG A 326 -4.12 20.39 0.15
N LEU A 327 -4.55 21.41 -0.58
CA LEU A 327 -3.87 21.92 -1.80
C LEU A 327 -2.68 22.82 -1.43
N LEU A 328 -2.66 23.41 -0.24
CA LEU A 328 -1.68 24.39 0.17
C LEU A 328 -0.44 23.74 0.84
N PRO A 329 0.73 24.38 0.81
CA PRO A 329 1.94 23.88 1.46
C PRO A 329 1.74 23.67 2.98
N GLY A 330 2.23 22.54 3.48
CA GLY A 330 2.17 22.22 4.92
C GLY A 330 0.81 21.77 5.44
N GLY A 331 -0.25 21.81 4.65
CA GLY A 331 -1.55 21.27 5.06
C GLY A 331 -1.42 19.77 5.41
N TYR A 332 -1.78 19.38 6.64
CA TYR A 332 -1.73 18.00 7.08
C TYR A 332 -3.00 17.56 7.80
N GLY A 333 -3.57 16.43 7.38
CA GLY A 333 -4.67 15.70 8.03
C GLY A 333 -4.60 14.24 7.65
N TYR A 334 -4.77 13.34 8.62
CA TYR A 334 -4.66 11.90 8.38
C TYR A 334 -5.78 11.34 7.50
N ASN A 335 -6.99 11.79 7.72
CA ASN A 335 -8.18 11.30 7.00
C ASN A 335 -8.56 12.16 5.79
N SER A 336 -7.95 13.33 5.61
CA SER A 336 -8.26 14.25 4.50
C SER A 336 -7.46 13.93 3.24
N PRO A 337 -8.00 14.24 2.03
CA PRO A 337 -7.29 13.96 0.77
C PRO A 337 -6.04 14.83 0.62
N SER A 338 -4.89 14.23 0.42
CA SER A 338 -3.59 14.93 0.32
C SER A 338 -3.32 15.43 -1.11
N LEU A 339 -3.83 16.62 -1.46
CA LEU A 339 -3.93 17.16 -2.82
C LEU A 339 -2.77 18.06 -3.26
N TYR A 340 -1.87 18.43 -2.37
CA TYR A 340 -0.74 19.33 -2.65
C TYR A 340 0.10 18.87 -3.87
N VAL A 341 0.44 19.80 -4.77
CA VAL A 341 1.33 19.60 -5.94
C VAL A 341 2.30 20.77 -6.15
N ASP A 342 2.78 21.39 -5.12
CA ASP A 342 3.44 22.70 -5.07
C ASP A 342 2.68 23.85 -5.75
N THR A 343 2.96 25.07 -5.32
CA THR A 343 2.19 26.24 -5.78
C THR A 343 2.41 26.56 -7.24
N VAL A 344 3.60 26.28 -7.78
CA VAL A 344 3.93 26.56 -9.19
C VAL A 344 3.09 25.66 -10.10
N ALA A 345 3.06 24.35 -9.84
CA ALA A 345 2.26 23.40 -10.59
C ALA A 345 0.77 23.67 -10.43
N LEU A 346 0.30 23.94 -9.20
CA LEU A 346 -1.10 24.25 -8.92
C LEU A 346 -1.55 25.51 -9.70
N LEU A 347 -0.82 26.61 -9.59
CA LEU A 347 -1.18 27.86 -10.26
C LEU A 347 -1.16 27.69 -11.79
N LEU A 348 -0.18 26.98 -12.34
CA LEU A 348 -0.16 26.65 -13.78
C LEU A 348 -1.39 25.84 -14.20
N ALA A 349 -1.81 24.85 -13.41
CA ALA A 349 -3.03 24.08 -13.67
C ALA A 349 -4.27 24.97 -13.65
N LEU A 350 -4.37 25.87 -12.66
CA LEU A 350 -5.49 26.81 -12.54
C LEU A 350 -5.51 27.89 -13.63
N THR A 351 -4.39 28.13 -14.33
CA THR A 351 -4.38 29.05 -15.50
C THR A 351 -4.98 28.41 -16.76
N LEU A 352 -5.09 27.06 -16.81
CA LEU A 352 -5.53 26.35 -18.04
C LEU A 352 -6.87 26.85 -18.60
N PRO A 353 -7.97 26.99 -17.80
CA PRO A 353 -9.25 27.47 -18.35
C PRO A 353 -9.20 28.88 -18.88
N PHE A 354 -8.25 29.72 -18.45
CA PHE A 354 -8.09 31.10 -18.82
C PHE A 354 -7.04 31.34 -19.93
N ASN A 355 -6.22 30.34 -20.27
CA ASN A 355 -5.19 30.46 -21.30
C ASN A 355 -5.80 30.34 -22.70
N THR A 356 -6.11 31.47 -23.32
CA THR A 356 -6.81 31.53 -24.63
C THR A 356 -6.03 30.95 -25.80
N ALA A 357 -4.71 30.74 -25.64
CA ALA A 357 -3.89 30.09 -26.66
C ALA A 357 -4.10 28.55 -26.68
N VAL A 358 -4.70 27.97 -25.64
CA VAL A 358 -5.09 26.57 -25.60
C VAL A 358 -6.48 26.41 -26.23
N PRO A 359 -6.73 25.45 -27.14
CA PRO A 359 -8.03 25.21 -27.73
C PRO A 359 -9.14 25.04 -26.67
N ARG A 360 -10.31 25.61 -26.91
CA ARG A 360 -11.46 25.62 -25.98
C ARG A 360 -11.79 24.24 -25.44
N ARG A 361 -11.75 23.18 -26.27
CA ARG A 361 -12.00 21.79 -25.88
C ARG A 361 -11.00 21.31 -24.84
N VAL A 362 -9.73 21.60 -25.08
CA VAL A 362 -8.64 21.18 -24.16
C VAL A 362 -8.76 21.92 -22.83
N ARG A 363 -8.95 23.25 -22.86
CA ARG A 363 -9.10 24.05 -21.64
C ARG A 363 -10.19 23.53 -20.72
N TYR A 364 -11.40 23.49 -21.26
CA TYR A 364 -12.59 23.16 -20.45
C TYR A 364 -12.72 21.67 -20.22
N GLY A 365 -12.32 20.81 -21.17
CA GLY A 365 -12.40 19.37 -21.02
C GLY A 365 -11.48 18.84 -19.90
N TRP A 366 -10.21 19.24 -19.90
CA TRP A 366 -9.29 18.84 -18.83
C TRP A 366 -9.62 19.48 -17.48
N SER A 367 -10.04 20.76 -17.46
CA SER A 367 -10.50 21.39 -16.22
C SER A 367 -11.75 20.72 -15.65
N ALA A 368 -12.70 20.35 -16.49
CA ALA A 368 -13.90 19.61 -16.08
C ALA A 368 -13.55 18.22 -15.53
N LEU A 369 -12.57 17.51 -16.14
CA LEU A 369 -12.10 16.23 -15.64
C LEU A 369 -11.46 16.35 -14.25
N VAL A 370 -10.61 17.37 -14.02
CA VAL A 370 -10.03 17.66 -12.70
C VAL A 370 -11.12 17.88 -11.66
N VAL A 371 -12.12 18.70 -11.96
CA VAL A 371 -13.26 18.97 -11.06
C VAL A 371 -14.09 17.71 -10.83
N ALA A 372 -14.40 16.93 -11.87
CA ALA A 372 -15.18 15.70 -11.75
C ALA A 372 -14.49 14.65 -10.85
N VAL A 373 -13.16 14.49 -11.00
CA VAL A 373 -12.39 13.58 -10.14
C VAL A 373 -12.33 14.10 -8.71
N LEU A 374 -12.18 15.40 -8.47
CA LEU A 374 -12.24 15.98 -7.13
C LEU A 374 -13.62 15.71 -6.46
N LEU A 375 -14.70 15.95 -7.17
CA LEU A 375 -16.07 15.70 -6.69
C LEU A 375 -16.30 14.20 -6.42
N SER A 376 -15.71 13.31 -7.21
CA SER A 376 -15.82 11.86 -7.03
C SER A 376 -15.25 11.36 -5.68
N PHE A 377 -14.41 12.14 -5.03
CA PHE A 377 -13.86 11.81 -3.71
C PHE A 377 -14.85 12.07 -2.58
N GLN A 378 -15.80 12.98 -2.78
CA GLN A 378 -16.74 13.44 -1.77
C GLN A 378 -18.10 12.73 -1.84
N TRP A 379 -18.34 11.92 -2.85
CA TRP A 379 -19.58 11.18 -3.03
C TRP A 379 -19.36 9.69 -2.79
N LYS A 380 -20.10 9.12 -1.83
CA LYS A 380 -19.93 7.73 -1.36
C LYS A 380 -19.86 6.68 -2.49
N PRO A 381 -20.76 6.64 -3.48
CA PRO A 381 -20.70 5.62 -4.53
C PRO A 381 -19.43 5.68 -5.37
N THR A 382 -18.99 6.87 -5.77
CA THR A 382 -17.76 7.05 -6.55
C THR A 382 -16.52 6.83 -5.68
N HIS A 383 -16.56 7.24 -4.40
CA HIS A 383 -15.50 6.94 -3.46
C HIS A 383 -15.32 5.41 -3.30
N LEU A 384 -16.40 4.66 -3.15
CA LEU A 384 -16.33 3.19 -3.10
C LEU A 384 -15.83 2.58 -4.41
N ALA A 385 -16.22 3.12 -5.56
CA ALA A 385 -15.72 2.66 -6.86
C ALA A 385 -14.18 2.76 -6.97
N TRP A 386 -13.55 3.80 -6.39
CA TRP A 386 -12.10 3.89 -6.31
C TRP A 386 -11.45 2.78 -5.48
N HIS A 387 -12.19 2.14 -4.59
CA HIS A 387 -11.72 1.15 -3.61
C HIS A 387 -12.31 -0.25 -3.83
N ALA A 388 -12.68 -0.58 -5.07
CA ALA A 388 -13.31 -1.85 -5.43
C ALA A 388 -14.54 -2.17 -4.56
N PHE A 389 -15.36 -1.15 -4.31
CA PHE A 389 -16.61 -1.19 -3.54
C PHE A 389 -16.46 -1.57 -2.06
N THR A 390 -15.27 -1.41 -1.50
CA THR A 390 -15.00 -1.61 -0.07
C THR A 390 -14.58 -0.30 0.60
N THR A 391 -14.93 -0.12 1.87
CA THR A 391 -14.42 1.02 2.64
C THR A 391 -13.01 0.70 3.17
N PRO A 392 -11.98 1.49 2.85
CA PRO A 392 -10.62 1.22 3.31
C PRO A 392 -10.49 1.43 4.82
N ASN A 393 -9.82 0.52 5.51
CA ASN A 393 -9.40 0.72 6.89
C ASN A 393 -8.26 1.76 6.95
N GLY A 394 -8.33 2.72 7.87
CA GLY A 394 -7.34 3.80 8.01
C GLY A 394 -7.57 4.95 7.03
N SER A 395 -6.52 5.43 6.35
CA SER A 395 -6.63 6.56 5.40
C SER A 395 -7.63 6.25 4.29
N GLN A 396 -8.65 7.11 4.14
CA GLN A 396 -9.76 6.88 3.21
C GLN A 396 -9.44 7.33 1.77
N PHE A 397 -8.65 8.40 1.59
CA PHE A 397 -8.44 9.03 0.28
C PHE A 397 -7.16 8.55 -0.42
N ARG A 398 -7.05 7.23 -0.62
CA ARG A 398 -5.83 6.61 -1.22
C ARG A 398 -5.69 6.88 -2.72
N GLN A 399 -6.77 7.21 -3.42
CA GLN A 399 -6.82 7.54 -4.84
C GLN A 399 -6.34 8.96 -5.19
N THR A 400 -5.95 9.76 -4.20
CA THR A 400 -5.63 11.19 -4.36
C THR A 400 -4.50 11.45 -5.37
N PHE A 401 -3.53 10.53 -5.52
CA PHE A 401 -2.45 10.65 -6.50
C PHE A 401 -2.95 10.78 -7.95
N VAL A 402 -4.14 10.28 -8.25
CA VAL A 402 -4.77 10.42 -9.58
C VAL A 402 -5.11 11.88 -9.86
N LEU A 403 -5.70 12.58 -8.88
CA LEU A 403 -5.99 14.00 -9.02
C LEU A 403 -4.70 14.84 -9.12
N CYS A 404 -3.67 14.50 -8.34
CA CYS A 404 -2.35 15.14 -8.43
C CYS A 404 -1.76 15.00 -9.84
N ALA A 405 -1.87 13.81 -10.47
CA ALA A 405 -1.44 13.61 -11.85
C ALA A 405 -2.22 14.49 -12.85
N LEU A 406 -3.55 14.57 -12.70
CA LEU A 406 -4.39 15.39 -13.57
C LEU A 406 -4.08 16.88 -13.42
N LEU A 407 -3.81 17.37 -12.22
CA LEU A 407 -3.35 18.75 -11.98
C LEU A 407 -2.02 19.03 -12.70
N VAL A 408 -1.05 18.10 -12.59
CA VAL A 408 0.25 18.23 -13.26
C VAL A 408 0.12 18.16 -14.78
N ILE A 409 -0.74 17.31 -15.33
CA ILE A 409 -1.05 17.27 -16.77
C ILE A 409 -1.71 18.58 -17.20
N ALA A 410 -2.65 19.12 -16.44
CA ALA A 410 -3.29 20.41 -16.71
C ALA A 410 -2.26 21.57 -16.72
N ALA A 411 -1.34 21.58 -15.75
CA ALA A 411 -0.23 22.53 -15.69
C ALA A 411 0.67 22.42 -16.94
N TRP A 412 1.02 21.19 -17.33
CA TRP A 412 1.79 20.96 -18.55
C TRP A 412 1.08 21.46 -19.80
N LEU A 413 -0.20 21.13 -19.97
CA LEU A 413 -0.99 21.57 -21.13
C LEU A 413 -1.09 23.10 -21.19
N SER A 414 -1.31 23.75 -20.03
CA SER A 414 -1.34 25.21 -19.99
C SER A 414 -0.05 25.85 -20.50
N LEU A 415 1.12 25.25 -20.26
CA LEU A 415 2.42 25.79 -20.64
C LEU A 415 2.90 25.33 -22.03
N ALA A 416 2.63 24.04 -22.37
CA ALA A 416 3.13 23.42 -23.59
C ALA A 416 2.41 23.91 -24.88
N TYR A 417 1.20 24.46 -24.77
CA TYR A 417 0.55 25.14 -25.89
C TYR A 417 1.14 26.53 -26.10
N ALA A 418 1.16 27.34 -25.06
CA ALA A 418 1.81 28.66 -25.04
C ALA A 418 1.91 29.13 -23.59
N ARG A 419 2.91 29.94 -23.29
CA ARG A 419 3.08 30.50 -21.95
C ARG A 419 1.83 31.30 -21.54
N PRO A 420 1.29 31.08 -20.31
CA PRO A 420 0.11 31.78 -19.83
C PRO A 420 0.30 33.31 -19.92
N THR A 421 -0.72 34.02 -20.42
CA THR A 421 -0.73 35.47 -20.38
C THR A 421 -0.94 35.99 -18.97
N TRP A 422 -0.69 37.31 -18.73
CA TRP A 422 -0.96 37.89 -17.42
C TRP A 422 -2.44 37.78 -17.02
N ARG A 423 -3.37 37.83 -18.02
CA ARG A 423 -4.83 37.63 -17.81
C ARG A 423 -5.10 36.19 -17.32
N ALA A 424 -4.46 35.21 -17.91
CA ALA A 424 -4.59 33.82 -17.48
C ALA A 424 -4.00 33.60 -16.05
N LEU A 425 -2.88 34.27 -15.73
CA LEU A 425 -2.31 34.26 -14.40
C LEU A 425 -3.22 34.92 -13.36
N LEU A 426 -3.84 36.05 -13.70
CA LEU A 426 -4.82 36.71 -12.83
C LEU A 426 -6.06 35.82 -12.62
N GLY A 427 -6.58 35.18 -13.69
CA GLY A 427 -7.70 34.25 -13.60
C GLY A 427 -7.38 33.05 -12.70
N GLY A 428 -6.25 32.40 -12.95
CA GLY A 428 -5.78 31.29 -12.12
C GLY A 428 -5.47 31.69 -10.67
N GLY A 429 -4.86 32.89 -10.50
CA GLY A 429 -4.59 33.49 -9.19
C GLY A 429 -5.87 33.82 -8.42
N GLY A 430 -6.90 34.31 -9.10
CA GLY A 430 -8.24 34.54 -8.52
C GLY A 430 -8.88 33.26 -8.01
N VAL A 431 -8.79 32.15 -8.77
CA VAL A 431 -9.25 30.83 -8.31
C VAL A 431 -8.42 30.37 -7.10
N LEU A 432 -7.09 30.50 -7.15
CA LEU A 432 -6.22 30.13 -6.02
C LEU A 432 -6.56 30.93 -4.77
N ALA A 433 -6.82 32.25 -4.92
CA ALA A 433 -7.24 33.10 -3.83
C ALA A 433 -8.60 32.65 -3.22
N ALA A 434 -9.58 32.32 -4.07
CA ALA A 434 -10.87 31.80 -3.61
C ALA A 434 -10.73 30.48 -2.84
N LEU A 435 -9.92 29.54 -3.34
CA LEU A 435 -9.61 28.28 -2.65
C LEU A 435 -8.93 28.54 -1.28
N THR A 436 -7.97 29.48 -1.25
CA THR A 436 -7.26 29.85 -0.01
C THR A 436 -8.19 30.52 1.01
N LEU A 437 -9.08 31.40 0.56
CA LEU A 437 -10.09 32.04 1.42
C LEU A 437 -11.07 31.02 2.01
N THR A 438 -11.49 30.03 1.24
CA THR A 438 -12.33 28.93 1.74
C THR A 438 -11.59 28.07 2.75
N ALA A 439 -10.28 27.91 2.58
CA ALA A 439 -9.45 27.08 3.46
C ALA A 439 -9.00 27.80 4.75
N ARG A 440 -9.20 29.11 4.89
CA ARG A 440 -8.59 29.93 5.95
C ARG A 440 -8.93 29.46 7.39
N ASP A 441 -10.13 28.93 7.58
CA ASP A 441 -10.63 28.51 8.90
C ASP A 441 -10.30 27.03 9.22
N SER A 442 -9.57 26.35 8.31
CA SER A 442 -9.15 24.97 8.51
C SER A 442 -8.03 24.85 9.55
N GLN A 443 -8.22 23.93 10.49
CA GLN A 443 -7.19 23.57 11.49
C GLN A 443 -5.99 22.82 10.90
N LEU A 444 -6.04 22.48 9.60
CA LEU A 444 -4.97 21.77 8.91
C LEU A 444 -3.86 22.68 8.41
N LEU A 445 -4.07 24.01 8.42
CA LEU A 445 -3.11 25.02 7.95
C LEU A 445 -2.24 25.56 9.07
N TYR A 446 -1.07 26.04 8.67
CA TYR A 446 -0.13 26.76 9.52
C TYR A 446 -0.06 28.22 9.11
N ALA A 447 0.34 29.11 10.04
CA ALA A 447 0.50 30.53 9.76
C ALA A 447 1.43 30.84 8.58
N TRP A 448 2.40 29.98 8.29
CA TRP A 448 3.34 30.14 7.17
C TRP A 448 2.84 29.55 5.84
N SER A 449 1.74 28.76 5.81
CA SER A 449 1.22 28.09 4.61
C SER A 449 0.84 29.10 3.52
N VAL A 450 0.11 30.16 3.86
CA VAL A 450 -0.28 31.21 2.92
C VAL A 450 0.91 32.06 2.47
N PRO A 451 1.80 32.56 3.35
CA PRO A 451 3.00 33.28 2.93
C PRO A 451 3.88 32.50 1.93
N ILE A 452 4.12 31.23 2.18
CA ILE A 452 4.96 30.39 1.29
C ILE A 452 4.26 30.09 -0.04
N MET A 453 2.94 29.99 -0.04
CA MET A 453 2.13 29.89 -1.25
C MET A 453 2.25 31.18 -2.09
N LEU A 454 2.12 32.35 -1.48
CA LEU A 454 2.27 33.64 -2.16
C LEU A 454 3.68 33.81 -2.73
N ALA A 455 4.71 33.39 -2.00
CA ALA A 455 6.09 33.36 -2.50
C ALA A 455 6.22 32.45 -3.72
N GLY A 456 5.56 31.28 -3.73
CA GLY A 456 5.53 30.37 -4.88
C GLY A 456 4.83 30.98 -6.11
N ALA A 457 3.71 31.67 -5.89
CA ALA A 457 2.99 32.37 -6.97
C ALA A 457 3.84 33.54 -7.54
N ALA A 458 4.50 34.32 -6.68
CA ALA A 458 5.40 35.37 -7.10
C ALA A 458 6.63 34.82 -7.87
N THR A 459 7.19 33.69 -7.41
CA THR A 459 8.29 32.99 -8.08
C THR A 459 7.89 32.54 -9.48
N LEU A 460 6.68 32.00 -9.68
CA LEU A 460 6.18 31.64 -11.01
C LEU A 460 6.04 32.87 -11.91
N ALA A 461 5.44 33.97 -11.42
CA ALA A 461 5.29 35.20 -12.15
C ALA A 461 6.65 35.78 -12.61
N LEU A 462 7.62 35.84 -11.68
CA LEU A 462 8.99 36.24 -11.95
C LEU A 462 9.69 35.34 -12.98
N ALA A 463 9.61 34.02 -12.79
CA ALA A 463 10.22 33.05 -13.71
C ALA A 463 9.65 33.18 -15.15
N LEU A 464 8.33 33.37 -15.30
CA LEU A 464 7.71 33.62 -16.62
C LEU A 464 8.13 34.95 -17.21
N ALA A 465 8.30 35.99 -16.40
CA ALA A 465 8.83 37.28 -16.84
C ALA A 465 10.28 37.13 -17.33
N LEU A 466 11.14 36.53 -16.54
CA LEU A 466 12.54 36.26 -16.91
C LEU A 466 12.64 35.45 -18.21
N TRP A 467 11.79 34.44 -18.36
CA TRP A 467 11.78 33.62 -19.58
C TRP A 467 11.34 34.43 -20.82
N ARG A 468 10.34 35.31 -20.67
CA ARG A 468 9.94 36.22 -21.77
C ARG A 468 11.06 37.21 -22.15
N PHE A 469 11.75 37.78 -21.13
CA PHE A 469 12.88 38.65 -21.34
C PHE A 469 14.07 37.92 -21.99
N ALA A 470 14.30 36.67 -21.61
CA ALA A 470 15.35 35.81 -22.19
C ALA A 470 15.17 35.66 -23.70
N ASP A 471 13.93 35.37 -24.14
CA ASP A 471 13.59 35.21 -25.55
C ASP A 471 13.75 36.55 -26.30
N ALA A 472 13.20 37.65 -25.75
CA ALA A 472 13.27 38.97 -26.36
C ALA A 472 14.68 39.52 -26.54
N ARG A 473 15.60 39.16 -25.63
CA ARG A 473 16.97 39.68 -25.61
C ARG A 473 18.03 38.59 -25.88
N ARG A 474 17.64 37.37 -26.28
CA ARG A 474 18.53 36.22 -26.56
C ARG A 474 19.51 35.92 -25.42
N ARG A 475 19.07 36.03 -24.14
CA ARG A 475 19.90 35.81 -22.94
C ARG A 475 19.56 34.48 -22.26
N PRO A 476 20.23 33.38 -22.62
CA PRO A 476 19.92 32.04 -22.07
C PRO A 476 20.10 31.96 -20.54
N VAL A 477 20.98 32.77 -19.95
CA VAL A 477 21.20 32.83 -18.49
C VAL A 477 19.90 33.14 -17.73
N LEU A 478 19.00 33.95 -18.28
CA LEU A 478 17.72 34.26 -17.63
C LEU A 478 16.79 33.03 -17.59
N VAL A 479 16.90 32.11 -18.56
CA VAL A 479 16.15 30.83 -18.53
C VAL A 479 16.68 29.93 -17.42
N VAL A 480 18.02 29.87 -17.26
CA VAL A 480 18.64 29.12 -16.20
C VAL A 480 18.22 29.68 -14.83
N LEU A 481 18.25 31.01 -14.67
CA LEU A 481 17.80 31.67 -13.43
C LEU A 481 16.32 31.37 -13.13
N ALA A 482 15.45 31.44 -14.13
CA ALA A 482 14.04 31.07 -13.97
C ALA A 482 13.87 29.62 -13.53
N ALA A 483 14.64 28.68 -14.13
CA ALA A 483 14.62 27.27 -13.74
C ALA A 483 15.11 27.07 -12.30
N VAL A 484 16.20 27.71 -11.90
CA VAL A 484 16.74 27.64 -10.52
C VAL A 484 15.73 28.17 -9.51
N LEU A 485 15.08 29.28 -9.78
CA LEU A 485 14.04 29.83 -8.92
C LEU A 485 12.85 28.89 -8.76
N LEU A 486 12.36 28.30 -9.87
CA LEU A 486 11.22 27.36 -9.83
C LEU A 486 11.58 26.08 -9.08
N VAL A 487 12.73 25.48 -9.36
CA VAL A 487 13.18 24.27 -8.68
C VAL A 487 13.50 24.52 -7.20
N GLY A 488 14.14 25.66 -6.89
CA GLY A 488 14.42 26.04 -5.50
C GLY A 488 13.14 26.23 -4.68
N MET A 489 12.12 26.87 -5.23
CA MET A 489 10.82 27.03 -4.58
C MET A 489 10.11 25.68 -4.40
N GLN A 490 10.14 24.82 -5.40
CA GLN A 490 9.58 23.48 -5.33
C GLN A 490 10.26 22.65 -4.23
N VAL A 491 11.60 22.65 -4.18
CA VAL A 491 12.37 21.96 -3.15
C VAL A 491 12.00 22.48 -1.75
N GLY A 492 11.98 23.81 -1.57
CA GLY A 492 11.65 24.42 -0.29
C GLY A 492 10.24 24.10 0.20
N GLN A 493 9.23 24.23 -0.66
CA GLN A 493 7.84 23.93 -0.31
C GLN A 493 7.63 22.44 0.02
N SER A 494 8.21 21.55 -0.80
CA SER A 494 8.07 20.11 -0.60
C SER A 494 8.79 19.64 0.66
N ALA A 495 10.00 20.15 0.92
CA ALA A 495 10.76 19.85 2.13
C ALA A 495 10.03 20.33 3.40
N ALA A 496 9.49 21.55 3.39
CA ALA A 496 8.71 22.09 4.50
C ALA A 496 7.44 21.26 4.75
N THR A 497 6.75 20.85 3.70
CA THR A 497 5.53 20.03 3.78
C THR A 497 5.83 18.64 4.33
N LEU A 498 6.95 18.00 3.91
CA LEU A 498 7.39 16.72 4.46
C LEU A 498 7.74 16.85 5.94
N ALA A 499 8.55 17.84 6.31
CA ALA A 499 8.98 18.05 7.69
C ALA A 499 7.79 18.27 8.66
N VAL A 500 6.74 18.94 8.20
CA VAL A 500 5.50 19.08 8.99
C VAL A 500 4.77 17.75 9.11
N SER A 501 4.66 16.99 8.01
CA SER A 501 4.01 15.69 8.00
C SER A 501 4.69 14.72 8.97
N ASP A 502 6.02 14.66 8.97
CA ASP A 502 6.81 13.83 9.88
C ASP A 502 6.56 14.23 11.36
N ARG A 503 6.66 15.52 11.67
CA ARG A 503 6.45 16.00 13.04
C ARG A 503 5.05 15.69 13.55
N LYS A 504 4.02 15.85 12.70
CA LYS A 504 2.62 15.57 13.07
C LYS A 504 2.39 14.09 13.27
N ARG A 505 2.95 13.24 12.41
CA ARG A 505 2.85 11.78 12.56
C ARG A 505 3.50 11.30 13.85
N LEU A 506 4.74 11.70 14.10
CA LEU A 506 5.44 11.38 15.34
C LEU A 506 4.72 11.87 16.60
N ALA A 507 4.01 13.00 16.53
CA ALA A 507 3.27 13.54 17.67
C ALA A 507 1.98 12.76 17.99
N HIS A 508 1.35 12.08 17.01
CA HIS A 508 0.00 11.53 17.15
C HIS A 508 -0.11 10.02 16.91
N MET A 509 0.92 9.39 16.31
CA MET A 509 0.91 7.98 15.96
C MET A 509 1.93 7.19 16.77
N ASP A 510 1.75 5.87 16.78
CA ASP A 510 2.72 4.95 17.34
C ASP A 510 3.99 4.97 16.49
N ASP A 511 5.14 5.07 17.13
CA ASP A 511 6.47 5.06 16.55
C ASP A 511 7.26 3.87 17.09
N TYR A 512 8.23 3.41 16.30
CA TYR A 512 9.04 2.24 16.60
C TYR A 512 10.51 2.56 16.42
N ALA A 513 11.36 1.97 17.24
CA ALA A 513 12.79 2.12 17.08
C ALA A 513 13.26 1.57 15.72
N PRO A 514 14.21 2.22 15.04
CA PRO A 514 14.93 1.61 13.94
C PRO A 514 15.73 0.40 14.46
N TRP A 515 16.18 -0.46 13.54
CA TRP A 515 17.04 -1.59 13.89
C TRP A 515 18.28 -1.09 14.64
N GLY A 516 18.63 -1.75 15.73
CA GLY A 516 19.73 -1.35 16.58
C GLY A 516 20.21 -2.46 17.52
N GLU A 517 20.95 -2.10 18.54
CA GLU A 517 21.56 -3.03 19.52
C GLU A 517 20.51 -3.93 20.16
N ARG A 518 19.37 -3.36 20.54
CA ARG A 518 18.27 -4.12 21.17
C ARG A 518 17.78 -5.28 20.29
N GLN A 519 17.53 -5.02 19.01
CA GLN A 519 17.05 -6.06 18.09
C GLN A 519 18.14 -7.10 17.81
N ARG A 520 19.43 -6.70 17.77
CA ARG A 520 20.55 -7.64 17.65
C ARG A 520 20.65 -8.56 18.86
N GLU A 521 20.53 -8.01 20.09
CA GLU A 521 20.54 -8.77 21.33
C GLU A 521 19.37 -9.77 21.36
N GLN A 522 18.16 -9.32 21.03
CA GLN A 522 16.98 -10.18 20.96
C GLN A 522 17.15 -11.30 19.93
N ARG A 523 17.63 -10.99 18.72
CA ARG A 523 17.86 -11.98 17.66
C ARG A 523 18.90 -13.01 18.09
N ALA A 524 20.01 -12.59 18.65
CA ALA A 524 21.05 -13.49 19.14
C ALA A 524 20.53 -14.41 20.28
N ALA A 525 19.73 -13.87 21.20
CA ALA A 525 19.14 -14.63 22.29
C ALA A 525 18.11 -15.67 21.79
N ILE A 526 17.33 -15.33 20.74
CA ILE A 526 16.40 -16.26 20.09
C ILE A 526 17.18 -17.36 19.37
N GLN A 527 18.17 -17.04 18.56
CA GLN A 527 18.99 -18.00 17.81
C GLN A 527 19.67 -19.00 18.74
N ALA A 528 20.13 -18.57 19.92
CA ALA A 528 20.79 -19.42 20.91
C ALA A 528 19.86 -20.51 21.51
N VAL A 529 18.54 -20.34 21.41
CA VAL A 529 17.56 -21.27 22.01
C VAL A 529 16.59 -21.83 20.99
N ASP A 530 16.75 -21.50 19.71
CA ASP A 530 15.84 -21.94 18.65
C ASP A 530 15.89 -23.47 18.49
N GLY A 531 14.74 -24.07 18.36
CA GLY A 531 14.56 -25.49 18.25
C GLY A 531 13.59 -25.93 17.16
N TRP A 532 13.33 -25.04 16.22
CA TRP A 532 12.45 -25.32 15.10
C TRP A 532 12.98 -26.45 14.21
N PRO A 533 12.14 -27.42 13.78
CA PRO A 533 10.69 -27.57 14.03
C PRO A 533 10.33 -28.45 15.22
N ALA A 534 11.27 -28.87 16.06
CA ALA A 534 10.97 -29.68 17.22
C ALA A 534 10.07 -28.94 18.25
N TYR A 535 10.31 -27.66 18.41
CA TYR A 535 9.46 -26.74 19.16
C TYR A 535 9.62 -25.32 18.61
N ARG A 536 8.67 -24.43 18.94
CA ARG A 536 8.72 -23.00 18.59
C ARG A 536 9.48 -22.19 19.62
N THR A 537 10.15 -21.15 19.11
CA THR A 537 10.74 -20.08 19.92
C THR A 537 9.88 -18.83 19.80
N GLU A 538 9.30 -18.37 20.90
CA GLU A 538 8.41 -17.21 20.93
C GLU A 538 9.21 -15.95 21.28
N PRO A 539 9.25 -14.89 20.45
CA PRO A 539 9.93 -13.62 20.72
C PRO A 539 9.41 -12.90 21.96
N GLY A 540 8.26 -13.32 22.46
CA GLY A 540 7.68 -12.82 23.69
C GLY A 540 6.69 -11.68 23.44
N ARG A 541 6.23 -11.12 24.56
CA ARG A 541 5.14 -10.16 24.57
C ARG A 541 5.60 -8.71 24.49
N GLN A 542 6.80 -8.44 24.97
CA GLN A 542 7.37 -7.10 25.04
C GLN A 542 7.92 -6.71 23.66
N GLN A 543 7.02 -6.30 22.80
CA GLN A 543 7.24 -6.11 21.39
C GLN A 543 8.14 -4.91 21.08
N THR A 544 8.95 -5.09 20.06
CA THR A 544 9.57 -3.99 19.34
C THR A 544 8.61 -3.47 18.27
N VAL A 545 7.97 -4.39 17.53
CA VAL A 545 6.97 -4.11 16.48
C VAL A 545 5.83 -5.13 16.52
N GLY A 546 4.78 -4.95 15.72
CA GLY A 546 3.67 -5.90 15.62
C GLY A 546 3.98 -7.19 14.87
N ASN A 547 5.17 -7.30 14.27
CA ASN A 547 5.68 -8.45 13.54
C ASN A 547 7.09 -8.82 14.03
N ASP A 548 7.30 -8.86 15.36
CA ASP A 548 8.59 -9.18 15.96
C ASP A 548 9.23 -10.48 15.43
N PRO A 549 8.49 -11.59 15.19
CA PRO A 549 9.14 -12.78 14.66
C PRO A 549 9.82 -12.58 13.31
N MET A 550 9.29 -11.72 12.44
CA MET A 550 9.96 -11.36 11.18
C MET A 550 11.14 -10.42 11.38
N MET A 551 11.20 -9.71 12.50
CA MET A 551 12.31 -8.78 12.81
C MET A 551 13.47 -9.49 13.50
N VAL A 552 13.17 -10.25 14.56
CA VAL A 552 14.19 -10.77 15.47
C VAL A 552 14.29 -12.31 15.43
N GLY A 553 13.44 -13.00 14.66
CA GLY A 553 13.42 -14.45 14.54
C GLY A 553 12.40 -15.12 15.46
N GLY A 554 12.38 -16.46 15.43
CA GLY A 554 11.44 -17.31 16.15
C GLY A 554 10.09 -17.47 15.44
N GLN A 555 9.23 -18.39 15.92
CA GLN A 555 7.99 -18.81 15.27
C GLN A 555 6.77 -18.43 16.13
N GLY A 556 6.66 -17.14 16.46
CA GLY A 556 5.69 -16.62 17.43
C GLY A 556 4.28 -16.40 16.88
N ALA A 557 3.39 -16.07 17.82
CA ALA A 557 1.98 -15.76 17.52
C ALA A 557 1.78 -14.37 16.91
N GLN A 558 2.72 -13.47 17.12
CA GLN A 558 2.60 -12.07 16.66
C GLN A 558 2.49 -12.01 15.14
N TYR A 559 1.48 -11.27 14.68
CA TYR A 559 1.24 -11.10 13.26
C TYR A 559 0.34 -9.89 13.01
N TYR A 560 0.80 -8.99 12.18
CA TYR A 560 0.03 -7.84 11.72
C TYR A 560 0.06 -7.75 10.20
N SER A 561 -1.09 -7.98 9.61
CA SER A 561 -1.33 -7.83 8.17
C SER A 561 -2.74 -7.32 7.90
N SER A 562 -2.94 -6.69 6.75
CA SER A 562 -4.28 -6.46 6.20
C SER A 562 -5.01 -7.78 5.89
N LEU A 563 -4.26 -8.89 5.79
CA LEU A 563 -4.72 -10.23 5.43
C LEU A 563 -4.65 -11.23 6.59
N THR A 564 -4.47 -10.77 7.82
CA THR A 564 -4.50 -11.63 9.01
C THR A 564 -5.76 -12.49 9.01
N SER A 565 -5.60 -13.81 9.03
CA SER A 565 -6.72 -14.74 8.83
C SER A 565 -7.74 -14.68 9.97
N ASP A 566 -9.02 -14.81 9.61
CA ASP A 566 -10.15 -14.82 10.56
C ASP A 566 -10.00 -15.96 11.58
N VAL A 567 -9.58 -17.14 11.12
CA VAL A 567 -9.40 -18.30 12.00
C VAL A 567 -8.31 -18.08 13.05
N LEU A 568 -7.19 -17.46 12.70
CA LEU A 568 -6.13 -17.12 13.66
C LEU A 568 -6.65 -16.11 14.71
N SER A 569 -7.22 -14.98 14.23
CA SER A 569 -7.68 -13.91 15.14
C SER A 569 -8.75 -14.40 16.11
N ARG A 570 -9.73 -15.18 15.62
CA ARG A 570 -10.79 -15.77 16.48
C ARG A 570 -10.25 -16.81 17.42
N THR A 571 -9.37 -17.70 16.97
CA THR A 571 -8.75 -18.74 17.82
C THR A 571 -7.97 -18.09 18.96
N MET A 572 -7.09 -17.15 18.66
CA MET A 572 -6.30 -16.46 19.69
C MET A 572 -7.18 -15.68 20.66
N THR A 573 -8.24 -15.00 20.15
CA THR A 573 -9.22 -14.30 20.99
C THR A 573 -9.94 -15.27 21.93
N ALA A 574 -10.37 -16.42 21.42
CA ALA A 574 -11.06 -17.44 22.22
C ALA A 574 -10.16 -18.01 23.33
N LEU A 575 -8.84 -18.04 23.12
CA LEU A 575 -7.85 -18.48 24.10
C LEU A 575 -7.41 -17.38 25.08
N GLY A 576 -7.97 -16.17 24.98
CA GLY A 576 -7.62 -15.04 25.83
C GLY A 576 -6.50 -14.16 25.28
N GLY A 577 -6.12 -14.32 24.01
CA GLY A 577 -5.16 -13.48 23.30
C GLY A 577 -5.65 -12.06 23.12
N GLY A 578 -4.70 -11.12 23.06
CA GLY A 578 -4.95 -9.72 22.76
C GLY A 578 -4.74 -9.41 21.29
N TRP A 579 -5.31 -8.29 20.86
CA TRP A 579 -5.13 -7.77 19.52
C TRP A 579 -5.32 -6.26 19.45
N THR A 580 -4.76 -5.65 18.42
CA THR A 580 -4.99 -4.24 18.04
C THR A 580 -5.50 -4.17 16.60
N SER A 581 -5.61 -2.97 16.06
CA SER A 581 -6.03 -2.73 14.65
C SER A 581 -7.34 -3.42 14.28
N GLY A 582 -8.33 -3.45 15.23
CA GLY A 582 -9.63 -4.08 15.01
C GLY A 582 -9.56 -5.60 14.79
N GLY A 583 -8.59 -6.29 15.40
CA GLY A 583 -8.40 -7.74 15.31
C GLY A 583 -7.38 -8.21 14.28
N ARG A 584 -6.76 -7.29 13.52
CA ARG A 584 -5.78 -7.65 12.47
C ARG A 584 -4.32 -7.68 12.94
N SER A 585 -4.03 -7.17 14.15
CA SER A 585 -2.72 -7.28 14.79
C SER A 585 -2.85 -8.17 16.03
N VAL A 586 -2.51 -9.44 15.86
CA VAL A 586 -2.55 -10.46 16.92
C VAL A 586 -1.29 -10.33 17.78
N GLN A 587 -1.47 -10.42 19.08
CA GLN A 587 -0.38 -10.32 20.05
C GLN A 587 0.02 -11.70 20.57
N SER A 588 1.28 -11.84 20.99
CA SER A 588 1.73 -13.00 21.75
C SER A 588 0.96 -13.13 23.06
N LEU A 589 0.51 -14.33 23.39
CA LEU A 589 -0.10 -14.65 24.67
C LEU A 589 0.93 -15.35 25.56
N ASP A 590 1.45 -14.62 26.53
CA ASP A 590 2.35 -15.17 27.54
C ASP A 590 1.55 -16.01 28.55
N ASN A 591 1.32 -17.27 28.18
CA ASN A 591 0.53 -18.21 28.98
C ASN A 591 1.02 -19.64 28.81
N PRO A 592 1.45 -20.31 29.87
CA PRO A 592 2.06 -21.66 29.81
C PRO A 592 1.13 -22.74 29.28
N VAL A 593 -0.21 -22.55 29.33
CA VAL A 593 -1.16 -23.52 28.74
C VAL A 593 -1.16 -23.36 27.21
N THR A 594 -1.16 -22.15 26.70
CA THR A 594 -1.04 -21.92 25.24
C THR A 594 0.32 -22.31 24.72
N ASP A 595 1.38 -22.19 25.52
CA ASP A 595 2.71 -22.65 25.13
C ASP A 595 2.72 -24.17 24.91
N VAL A 596 2.07 -24.93 25.77
CA VAL A 596 1.88 -26.39 25.61
C VAL A 596 1.04 -26.72 24.37
N ILE A 597 -0.03 -25.94 24.11
CA ILE A 597 -0.92 -26.14 22.95
C ILE A 597 -0.19 -25.88 21.62
N PHE A 598 0.61 -24.82 21.55
CA PHE A 598 1.29 -24.39 20.33
C PHE A 598 2.74 -24.86 20.23
N SER A 599 3.18 -25.75 21.12
CA SER A 599 4.56 -26.26 21.12
C SER A 599 5.63 -25.17 21.26
N VAL A 600 5.41 -24.21 22.16
CA VAL A 600 6.38 -23.13 22.46
C VAL A 600 7.34 -23.64 23.52
N GLY A 601 8.51 -24.13 23.09
CA GLY A 601 9.54 -24.72 23.97
C GLY A 601 10.57 -23.70 24.48
N ALA A 602 10.66 -22.54 23.83
CA ALA A 602 11.48 -21.43 24.31
C ALA A 602 10.73 -20.11 24.18
N ARG A 603 10.95 -19.18 25.11
CA ARG A 603 10.37 -17.85 25.13
C ARG A 603 11.38 -16.81 25.55
N LEU A 604 11.40 -15.71 24.80
CA LEU A 604 12.17 -14.52 25.14
C LEU A 604 11.35 -13.60 26.06
N TYR A 605 11.98 -13.11 27.09
CA TYR A 605 11.51 -12.01 27.92
C TYR A 605 12.48 -10.84 27.75
N SER A 606 11.96 -9.71 27.31
CA SER A 606 12.73 -8.47 27.21
C SER A 606 11.89 -7.32 27.76
N PRO A 607 12.52 -6.27 28.33
CA PRO A 607 11.77 -5.10 28.78
C PRO A 607 11.07 -4.43 27.59
N PRO A 608 10.01 -3.64 27.83
CA PRO A 608 9.33 -2.88 26.78
C PRO A 608 10.29 -1.96 26.05
N ASP A 609 10.08 -1.71 24.75
CA ASP A 609 10.90 -0.81 23.97
C ASP A 609 10.88 0.60 24.57
N PRO A 610 12.03 1.11 25.09
CA PRO A 610 12.11 2.43 25.72
C PRO A 610 11.94 3.59 24.72
N HIS A 611 12.05 3.32 23.43
CA HIS A 611 11.81 4.31 22.38
C HIS A 611 10.34 4.76 22.36
N GLN A 612 9.43 3.85 22.64
CA GLN A 612 8.01 4.18 22.69
C GLN A 612 7.69 5.02 23.92
N ARG A 613 7.14 6.22 23.72
CA ARG A 613 6.92 7.25 24.73
C ARG A 613 6.08 6.81 25.95
N TRP A 614 5.30 5.76 25.83
CA TRP A 614 4.47 5.22 26.92
C TRP A 614 5.12 4.08 27.69
N ASN A 615 6.30 3.63 27.28
CA ASN A 615 7.03 2.56 27.97
C ASN A 615 8.01 3.13 28.99
N PRO A 616 8.38 2.34 30.02
CA PRO A 616 9.45 2.70 30.94
C PRO A 616 10.77 2.91 30.21
N ARG A 617 11.58 3.87 30.65
CA ARG A 617 12.89 4.19 30.04
C ARG A 617 14.04 3.35 30.58
N HIS A 618 13.77 2.45 31.55
CA HIS A 618 14.82 1.64 32.15
C HIS A 618 15.03 0.34 31.35
N PRO A 619 16.24 0.13 30.82
CA PRO A 619 16.59 -1.14 30.20
C PRO A 619 16.63 -2.23 31.28
N GLY A 620 16.27 -3.44 30.89
CA GLY A 620 16.43 -4.63 31.70
C GLY A 620 17.08 -5.72 30.85
N PRO A 621 17.51 -6.83 31.44
CA PRO A 621 18.15 -7.90 30.71
C PRO A 621 17.18 -8.57 29.74
N VAL A 622 17.70 -9.03 28.62
CA VAL A 622 17.03 -10.00 27.73
C VAL A 622 17.27 -11.38 28.29
N VAL A 623 16.19 -12.11 28.56
CA VAL A 623 16.25 -13.44 29.17
C VAL A 623 15.45 -14.44 28.35
N THR A 624 16.01 -15.63 28.12
CA THR A 624 15.30 -16.75 27.50
C THR A 624 14.95 -17.81 28.54
N VAL A 625 13.74 -18.32 28.41
CA VAL A 625 13.27 -19.43 29.29
C VAL A 625 12.91 -20.61 28.40
N ARG A 626 13.44 -21.80 28.72
CA ARG A 626 13.10 -23.06 28.06
C ARG A 626 12.13 -23.87 28.90
N GLN A 627 11.22 -24.56 28.23
CA GLN A 627 10.29 -25.48 28.87
C GLN A 627 10.07 -26.72 28.00
N LYS A 628 9.75 -27.86 28.65
CA LYS A 628 9.39 -29.07 27.91
C LYS A 628 7.94 -28.97 27.44
N VAL A 629 7.75 -29.17 26.15
CA VAL A 629 6.43 -29.08 25.49
C VAL A 629 6.19 -30.30 24.59
N PRO A 630 4.93 -30.62 24.27
CA PRO A 630 4.61 -31.64 23.27
C PRO A 630 5.14 -31.23 21.87
N PRO A 631 5.35 -32.21 20.96
CA PRO A 631 5.70 -31.89 19.57
C PRO A 631 4.58 -31.14 18.86
N LEU A 632 4.89 -30.52 17.68
CA LEU A 632 3.91 -29.77 16.85
C LEU A 632 2.67 -30.58 16.49
N VAL A 633 2.76 -31.91 16.39
CA VAL A 633 1.64 -32.79 16.07
C VAL A 633 1.33 -33.66 17.26
N THR A 634 0.10 -33.55 17.77
CA THR A 634 -0.38 -34.32 18.92
C THR A 634 -1.65 -35.09 18.56
N VAL A 635 -1.86 -36.28 19.15
CA VAL A 635 -3.05 -37.08 18.86
C VAL A 635 -4.07 -36.91 20.00
N ARG A 636 -5.28 -36.52 19.62
CA ARG A 636 -6.45 -36.45 20.53
C ARG A 636 -7.25 -37.73 20.45
N PRO A 637 -7.79 -38.23 21.58
CA PRO A 637 -8.62 -39.44 21.56
C PRO A 637 -9.89 -39.25 20.74
N PRO A 638 -10.52 -40.34 20.27
CA PRO A 638 -11.82 -40.25 19.61
C PRO A 638 -12.86 -39.61 20.54
N GLY A 639 -13.71 -38.75 19.95
CA GLY A 639 -14.76 -38.07 20.71
C GLY A 639 -15.50 -37.05 19.84
N PRO A 640 -16.56 -36.45 20.37
CA PRO A 640 -17.27 -35.39 19.67
C PRO A 640 -16.35 -34.16 19.46
N ARG A 641 -16.58 -33.45 18.37
CA ARG A 641 -15.82 -32.21 18.07
C ARG A 641 -16.19 -31.12 19.08
N PRO A 642 -15.25 -30.62 19.88
CA PRO A 642 -15.54 -29.55 20.84
C PRO A 642 -15.78 -28.22 20.10
N ALA A 643 -16.50 -27.31 20.75
CA ALA A 643 -16.69 -25.94 20.33
C ALA A 643 -16.26 -24.95 21.42
N TYR A 644 -15.75 -23.79 21.03
CA TYR A 644 -15.40 -22.75 21.98
C TYR A 644 -16.62 -22.20 22.72
N GLY A 645 -16.43 -21.96 24.01
CA GLY A 645 -17.35 -21.27 24.88
C GLY A 645 -16.91 -19.83 25.16
N ILE A 646 -17.55 -19.19 26.13
CA ILE A 646 -17.30 -17.79 26.51
C ILE A 646 -15.99 -17.65 27.32
N SER A 647 -15.63 -18.67 28.12
CA SER A 647 -14.49 -18.60 29.04
C SER A 647 -13.18 -18.94 28.34
N ALA A 648 -12.25 -18.01 28.28
CA ALA A 648 -10.92 -18.23 27.70
C ALA A 648 -10.16 -19.38 28.41
N TYR A 649 -10.27 -19.51 29.74
CA TYR A 649 -9.67 -20.60 30.51
C TYR A 649 -10.21 -21.96 30.08
N ARG A 650 -11.54 -22.08 29.95
CA ARG A 650 -12.18 -23.35 29.53
C ARG A 650 -11.86 -23.68 28.07
N ASN A 651 -11.71 -22.67 27.20
CA ASN A 651 -11.31 -22.87 25.83
C ASN A 651 -9.87 -23.40 25.73
N GLN A 652 -8.94 -22.89 26.54
CA GLN A 652 -7.59 -23.44 26.65
C GLN A 652 -7.61 -24.91 27.12
N GLU A 653 -8.42 -25.24 28.13
CA GLU A 653 -8.59 -26.59 28.64
C GLU A 653 -9.19 -27.57 27.62
N LEU A 654 -10.09 -27.10 26.74
CA LEU A 654 -10.62 -27.90 25.61
C LEU A 654 -9.49 -28.30 24.65
N LEU A 655 -8.64 -27.36 24.25
CA LEU A 655 -7.49 -27.64 23.39
C LEU A 655 -6.42 -28.49 24.12
N LEU A 656 -6.18 -28.23 25.38
CA LEU A 656 -5.24 -29.03 26.20
C LEU A 656 -5.74 -30.45 26.44
N GLY A 657 -7.07 -30.65 26.47
CA GLY A 657 -7.70 -31.93 26.82
C GLY A 657 -7.63 -32.24 28.32
N ALA A 658 -7.49 -31.24 29.18
CA ALA A 658 -7.38 -31.40 30.62
C ALA A 658 -7.84 -30.16 31.39
N ARG A 659 -8.42 -30.38 32.59
CA ARG A 659 -8.78 -29.33 33.54
C ARG A 659 -7.57 -28.93 34.38
N VAL A 660 -7.10 -27.69 34.17
CA VAL A 660 -5.90 -27.14 34.83
C VAL A 660 -6.17 -25.84 35.57
N TYR A 661 -7.27 -25.17 35.25
CA TYR A 661 -7.68 -23.93 35.90
C TYR A 661 -8.79 -24.14 36.91
N ASP A 662 -8.62 -23.57 38.10
CA ASP A 662 -9.74 -23.18 38.96
C ASP A 662 -10.18 -21.75 38.56
N VAL A 663 -11.47 -21.58 38.34
CA VAL A 663 -12.07 -20.30 37.93
C VAL A 663 -13.07 -19.91 39.02
N PRO A 664 -12.59 -19.28 40.10
CA PRO A 664 -13.44 -18.92 41.23
C PRO A 664 -14.42 -17.79 40.92
N SER A 665 -15.50 -17.73 41.72
CA SER A 665 -16.27 -16.51 41.79
C SER A 665 -15.46 -15.41 42.48
N TYR A 666 -15.65 -14.16 42.07
CA TYR A 666 -14.97 -13.02 42.67
C TYR A 666 -15.93 -11.88 42.96
N THR A 667 -15.53 -10.97 43.85
CA THR A 667 -16.21 -9.71 44.14
C THR A 667 -15.30 -8.54 43.72
N LEU A 668 -15.88 -7.41 43.35
CA LEU A 668 -15.16 -6.20 43.02
C LEU A 668 -15.72 -5.03 43.83
N HIS A 669 -14.79 -4.37 44.56
CA HIS A 669 -15.07 -3.28 45.44
C HIS A 669 -14.27 -2.03 45.02
N LEU A 670 -14.83 -0.84 45.19
CA LEU A 670 -14.03 0.39 45.20
C LEU A 670 -13.50 0.61 46.62
N THR A 671 -12.38 1.32 46.78
CA THR A 671 -11.77 1.60 48.08
C THR A 671 -12.67 2.42 49.00
N ASP A 672 -13.62 3.17 48.45
CA ASP A 672 -14.58 4.03 49.13
C ASP A 672 -16.01 3.47 49.22
N ARG A 673 -16.26 2.30 48.61
CA ARG A 673 -17.61 1.69 48.51
C ARG A 673 -17.55 0.19 48.79
N PRO A 674 -18.61 -0.39 49.38
CA PRO A 674 -18.58 -1.78 49.80
C PRO A 674 -18.51 -2.76 48.63
N GLN A 675 -19.23 -2.57 47.56
CA GLN A 675 -19.21 -3.47 46.38
C GLN A 675 -19.83 -2.77 45.16
N LEU A 676 -19.27 -3.02 43.97
CA LEU A 676 -19.88 -2.60 42.71
C LEU A 676 -21.01 -3.55 42.29
N PRO A 677 -22.08 -3.05 41.65
CA PRO A 677 -23.12 -3.89 41.11
C PRO A 677 -22.61 -4.72 39.93
N ARG A 678 -23.10 -5.93 39.79
CA ARG A 678 -22.81 -6.78 38.63
C ARG A 678 -23.54 -6.26 37.39
N THR A 679 -22.91 -6.42 36.25
CA THR A 679 -23.54 -6.20 34.94
C THR A 679 -24.50 -7.37 34.61
N ARG A 680 -25.36 -7.22 33.59
CA ARG A 680 -26.32 -8.26 33.18
C ARG A 680 -25.66 -9.58 32.79
N ASP A 681 -24.43 -9.54 32.28
CA ASP A 681 -23.61 -10.70 31.95
C ASP A 681 -22.83 -11.27 33.16
N GLY A 682 -23.08 -10.75 34.35
CA GLY A 682 -22.50 -11.19 35.61
C GLY A 682 -21.08 -10.70 35.88
N GLY A 683 -20.54 -9.81 35.06
CA GLY A 683 -19.27 -9.12 35.25
C GLY A 683 -19.40 -7.84 36.08
N TYR A 684 -18.38 -6.97 35.98
CA TYR A 684 -18.37 -5.66 36.65
C TYR A 684 -17.90 -4.56 35.67
N ARG A 685 -18.43 -3.35 35.83
CA ARG A 685 -17.93 -2.16 35.14
C ARG A 685 -17.05 -1.37 36.09
N VAL A 686 -15.80 -1.14 35.70
CA VAL A 686 -14.80 -0.36 36.46
C VAL A 686 -14.79 1.05 35.88
N PRO A 687 -15.08 2.08 36.67
CA PRO A 687 -15.05 3.48 36.21
C PRO A 687 -13.62 3.94 35.92
N ALA A 688 -13.48 4.90 35.01
CA ALA A 688 -12.19 5.55 34.76
C ALA A 688 -11.76 6.33 36.01
N ARG A 689 -10.45 6.39 36.22
CA ARG A 689 -9.79 7.18 37.28
C ARG A 689 -9.15 8.39 36.63
N HIS A 690 -9.59 9.59 37.01
CA HIS A 690 -9.14 10.84 36.41
C HIS A 690 -8.11 11.56 37.27
N ARG A 691 -8.15 11.34 38.61
CA ARG A 691 -7.26 11.93 39.60
C ARG A 691 -6.57 10.85 40.44
N ALA A 692 -5.39 11.17 40.98
CA ALA A 692 -4.68 10.23 41.85
C ALA A 692 -5.49 9.86 43.10
N ALA A 693 -6.34 10.77 43.59
CA ALA A 693 -7.22 10.57 44.73
C ALA A 693 -8.46 9.71 44.42
N ASP A 694 -8.79 9.49 43.15
CA ASP A 694 -9.96 8.68 42.80
C ASP A 694 -9.78 7.23 43.29
N PRO A 695 -10.86 6.54 43.73
CA PRO A 695 -10.76 5.22 44.30
C PRO A 695 -10.22 4.17 43.31
N THR A 696 -9.39 3.27 43.81
CA THR A 696 -8.98 2.06 43.08
C THR A 696 -10.03 0.97 43.25
N ALA A 697 -10.11 0.08 42.28
CA ALA A 697 -10.97 -1.08 42.37
C ALA A 697 -10.15 -2.28 42.88
N GLN A 698 -10.73 -3.05 43.80
CA GLN A 698 -10.13 -4.26 44.35
C GLN A 698 -10.98 -5.47 43.98
N VAL A 699 -10.35 -6.44 43.37
CA VAL A 699 -10.91 -7.78 43.13
C VAL A 699 -10.52 -8.69 44.27
N LYS A 700 -11.46 -9.44 44.83
CA LYS A 700 -11.24 -10.47 45.87
C LYS A 700 -11.72 -11.82 45.34
N ALA A 701 -10.88 -12.82 45.43
CA ALA A 701 -11.14 -14.21 45.08
C ALA A 701 -10.38 -15.16 45.97
N VAL A 702 -10.72 -16.45 45.91
CA VAL A 702 -10.02 -17.51 46.66
C VAL A 702 -9.45 -18.50 45.67
N CYS A 703 -8.16 -18.78 45.73
CA CYS A 703 -7.48 -19.76 44.90
C CYS A 703 -6.69 -20.73 45.77
N ARG A 704 -6.34 -21.87 45.18
CA ARG A 704 -5.44 -22.81 45.86
C ARG A 704 -4.07 -22.17 46.10
N PRO A 705 -3.50 -22.24 47.32
CA PRO A 705 -2.18 -21.70 47.60
C PRO A 705 -1.13 -22.16 46.58
N GLY A 706 -0.26 -21.24 46.15
CA GLY A 706 0.83 -21.51 45.19
C GLY A 706 0.41 -21.60 43.71
N SER A 707 -0.90 -21.60 43.40
CA SER A 707 -1.35 -21.56 42.01
C SER A 707 -1.00 -20.21 41.34
N SER A 708 -0.76 -20.21 40.04
CA SER A 708 -0.53 -18.97 39.28
C SER A 708 -1.87 -18.26 38.98
N VAL A 709 -1.94 -16.98 39.32
CA VAL A 709 -3.14 -16.15 39.17
C VAL A 709 -3.09 -15.41 37.84
N PHE A 710 -4.10 -15.64 37.01
CA PHE A 710 -4.31 -14.97 35.75
C PHE A 710 -5.54 -14.05 35.83
N LEU A 711 -5.44 -12.88 35.17
CA LEU A 711 -6.57 -11.99 34.94
C LEU A 711 -6.87 -11.92 33.43
N TRP A 712 -8.14 -12.19 33.05
CA TRP A 712 -8.66 -12.01 31.72
C TRP A 712 -9.71 -10.90 31.72
N ALA A 713 -9.34 -9.75 31.19
CA ALA A 713 -10.19 -8.56 31.12
C ALA A 713 -10.04 -7.85 29.76
N PRO A 714 -10.57 -8.45 28.66
CA PRO A 714 -10.28 -8.01 27.29
C PRO A 714 -10.79 -6.60 26.97
N ARG A 715 -11.74 -6.05 27.75
CA ARG A 715 -12.34 -4.72 27.59
C ARG A 715 -11.98 -3.75 28.73
N TYR A 716 -10.88 -4.02 29.44
CA TYR A 716 -10.38 -3.17 30.51
C TYR A 716 -9.15 -2.39 30.06
N TRP A 717 -9.10 -1.09 30.40
CA TRP A 717 -7.93 -0.26 30.17
C TRP A 717 -7.40 0.32 31.48
N GLY A 718 -6.31 -0.19 31.91
CA GLY A 718 -5.66 0.16 33.16
C GLY A 718 -4.59 -0.81 33.57
N LYS A 719 -4.13 -0.70 34.78
CA LYS A 719 -3.12 -1.56 35.37
C LYS A 719 -3.74 -2.51 36.39
N ALA A 720 -3.15 -3.66 36.56
CA ALA A 720 -3.53 -4.64 37.58
C ALA A 720 -2.27 -5.18 38.29
N ASP A 721 -2.33 -5.34 39.62
CA ASP A 721 -1.30 -5.95 40.42
C ASP A 721 -1.90 -6.82 41.54
N LEU A 722 -1.16 -7.88 41.97
CA LEU A 722 -1.60 -8.86 42.98
C LEU A 722 -1.25 -8.45 44.42
N ARG A 723 -0.46 -7.39 44.63
CA ARG A 723 0.10 -7.05 45.95
C ARG A 723 -0.02 -5.55 46.26
N ASP A 724 -1.19 -4.99 46.15
CA ASP A 724 -1.48 -3.60 46.51
C ASP A 724 -0.40 -2.58 46.00
N GLY A 725 0.09 -2.74 44.78
CA GLY A 725 1.08 -1.89 44.12
C GLY A 725 2.55 -2.24 44.41
N ARG A 726 2.85 -3.32 45.17
CA ARG A 726 4.22 -3.75 45.49
C ARG A 726 4.76 -4.87 44.58
N GLY A 727 3.91 -5.46 43.73
CA GLY A 727 4.26 -6.52 42.79
C GLY A 727 4.44 -6.01 41.34
N PRO A 728 4.81 -6.89 40.38
CA PRO A 728 4.84 -6.54 38.99
C PRO A 728 3.45 -6.12 38.50
N GLN A 729 3.37 -4.97 37.85
CA GLN A 729 2.13 -4.44 37.28
C GLN A 729 1.91 -5.03 35.90
N ALA A 730 0.72 -5.55 35.66
CA ALA A 730 0.25 -5.92 34.32
C ALA A 730 -0.53 -4.77 33.66
N ASP A 731 -0.24 -4.46 32.41
CA ASP A 731 -0.86 -3.38 31.65
C ASP A 731 -1.92 -3.93 30.68
N PHE A 732 -3.15 -3.50 30.85
CA PHE A 732 -4.30 -3.88 30.03
C PHE A 732 -4.74 -2.72 29.16
N ARG A 733 -4.90 -2.95 27.86
CA ARG A 733 -5.29 -1.91 26.86
C ARG A 733 -6.48 -2.36 26.03
N GLY A 734 -7.57 -2.76 26.70
CA GLY A 734 -8.84 -3.07 26.05
C GLY A 734 -9.79 -1.89 26.03
N ASP A 735 -10.54 -1.69 24.94
CA ASP A 735 -11.48 -0.59 24.80
C ASP A 735 -12.87 -1.05 24.32
N TYR A 736 -13.85 -0.13 24.42
CA TYR A 736 -15.21 -0.33 23.93
C TYR A 736 -15.70 0.95 23.24
N PRO A 737 -16.29 0.88 22.03
CA PRO A 737 -16.33 -0.31 21.15
C PRO A 737 -14.95 -0.82 20.81
N PRO A 738 -14.74 -2.14 20.60
CA PRO A 738 -13.40 -2.72 20.59
C PRO A 738 -12.59 -2.29 19.37
N LYS A 739 -11.60 -1.43 19.59
CA LYS A 739 -10.49 -1.20 18.67
C LYS A 739 -9.28 -2.03 19.05
N ARG A 740 -9.21 -2.43 20.33
CA ARG A 740 -8.17 -3.23 20.96
C ARG A 740 -8.80 -4.20 21.95
N SER A 741 -8.22 -5.38 22.08
CA SER A 741 -8.56 -6.37 23.11
C SER A 741 -7.31 -6.64 23.94
N ALA A 742 -7.41 -6.49 25.25
CA ALA A 742 -6.30 -6.81 26.14
C ALA A 742 -6.11 -8.31 26.28
N ALA A 743 -4.86 -8.78 26.19
CA ALA A 743 -4.51 -10.17 26.43
C ALA A 743 -4.69 -10.52 27.91
N MET A 744 -5.00 -11.79 28.19
CA MET A 744 -4.89 -12.42 29.51
C MET A 744 -3.45 -12.26 30.03
N GLN A 745 -3.30 -12.02 31.35
CA GLN A 745 -1.97 -11.84 31.97
C GLN A 745 -1.85 -12.56 33.30
N GLU A 746 -0.67 -13.17 33.55
CA GLU A 746 -0.29 -13.68 34.86
C GLU A 746 0.07 -12.50 35.80
N LEU A 747 -0.48 -12.49 36.99
CA LEU A 747 -0.25 -11.45 38.01
C LEU A 747 0.68 -11.95 39.15
N GLY A 748 0.99 -13.21 39.19
CA GLY A 748 1.83 -13.82 40.21
C GLY A 748 1.22 -15.10 40.82
N ARG A 749 1.68 -15.46 42.02
CA ARG A 749 1.25 -16.70 42.72
C ARG A 749 0.30 -16.41 43.86
N THR A 750 -0.66 -17.30 44.07
CA THR A 750 -1.60 -17.25 45.19
C THR A 750 -0.83 -17.35 46.50
N PRO A 751 -1.05 -16.45 47.46
CA PRO A 751 -0.46 -16.49 48.79
C PRO A 751 -0.84 -17.79 49.57
N ALA A 752 -0.09 -18.09 50.63
CA ALA A 752 -0.29 -19.28 51.43
C ALA A 752 -1.71 -19.39 52.09
N ASN A 753 -2.34 -18.24 52.36
CA ASN A 753 -3.71 -18.19 52.90
C ASN A 753 -4.82 -18.36 51.83
N GLY A 754 -4.45 -18.56 50.54
CA GLY A 754 -5.42 -18.74 49.49
C GLY A 754 -6.15 -17.48 49.03
N GLN A 755 -5.96 -16.34 49.68
CA GLN A 755 -6.67 -15.08 49.38
C GLN A 755 -6.00 -14.31 48.26
N VAL A 756 -6.69 -14.13 47.17
CA VAL A 756 -6.25 -13.34 46.01
C VAL A 756 -6.87 -11.98 46.09
N ARG A 757 -6.03 -10.94 46.15
CA ARG A 757 -6.43 -9.54 46.12
C ARG A 757 -5.72 -8.85 44.94
N ILE A 758 -6.49 -8.37 43.97
CA ILE A 758 -5.94 -7.68 42.77
C ILE A 758 -6.40 -6.22 42.80
N THR A 759 -5.46 -5.31 42.80
CA THR A 759 -5.73 -3.88 42.66
C THR A 759 -5.81 -3.50 41.19
N LEU A 760 -6.90 -2.87 40.79
CA LEU A 760 -7.13 -2.35 39.44
C LEU A 760 -7.04 -0.82 39.46
N THR A 761 -6.04 -0.30 38.79
CA THR A 761 -5.86 1.14 38.56
C THR A 761 -6.36 1.48 37.16
N ALA A 762 -7.62 1.88 37.06
CA ALA A 762 -8.30 2.09 35.79
C ALA A 762 -7.91 3.43 35.14
N LEU A 763 -7.22 3.43 34.01
CA LEU A 763 -6.86 4.64 33.25
C LEU A 763 -8.04 5.17 32.42
N ARG A 764 -8.77 4.25 31.75
CA ARG A 764 -10.00 4.55 31.00
C ARG A 764 -11.18 3.74 31.49
N GLY A 765 -10.97 2.87 32.45
CA GLY A 765 -11.98 1.97 32.93
C GLY A 765 -12.30 0.84 31.97
N GLY A 766 -13.53 0.35 32.01
CA GLY A 766 -13.97 -0.74 31.16
C GLY A 766 -14.74 -1.83 31.89
N SER A 767 -14.76 -3.06 31.34
CA SER A 767 -15.47 -4.18 31.95
C SER A 767 -14.51 -5.32 32.29
N VAL A 768 -14.78 -5.94 33.44
CA VAL A 768 -14.16 -7.17 33.91
C VAL A 768 -15.24 -8.27 33.86
N PRO A 769 -15.10 -9.31 33.01
CA PRO A 769 -16.17 -10.27 32.76
C PRO A 769 -16.35 -11.27 33.92
N LYS A 770 -17.49 -11.94 33.96
CA LYS A 770 -17.67 -13.12 34.83
C LYS A 770 -16.58 -14.14 34.53
N GLY A 771 -15.97 -14.73 35.58
CA GLY A 771 -14.86 -15.70 35.42
C GLY A 771 -13.56 -15.07 34.90
N ALA A 772 -13.32 -13.80 35.23
CA ALA A 772 -12.09 -13.09 34.85
C ALA A 772 -10.83 -13.63 35.53
N ILE A 773 -10.95 -14.32 36.67
CA ILE A 773 -9.84 -14.89 37.44
C ILE A 773 -9.68 -16.36 37.11
N GLY A 774 -8.46 -16.75 36.76
CA GLY A 774 -8.05 -18.15 36.58
C GLY A 774 -6.85 -18.48 37.45
N CYS A 775 -6.95 -19.51 38.24
CA CYS A 775 -5.92 -20.01 39.13
C CYS A 775 -5.34 -21.29 38.52
N LEU A 776 -4.17 -21.20 37.91
CA LEU A 776 -3.52 -22.33 37.22
C LEU A 776 -2.77 -23.24 38.17
N ASP A 777 -3.12 -24.52 38.15
CA ASP A 777 -2.36 -25.59 38.79
C ASP A 777 -1.24 -26.07 37.84
N ARG A 778 0.00 -25.67 38.11
CA ARG A 778 1.15 -26.02 37.28
C ARG A 778 1.48 -27.52 37.30
N GLY A 779 1.13 -28.24 38.38
CA GLY A 779 1.29 -29.69 38.46
C GLY A 779 0.34 -30.44 37.52
N LYS A 780 -0.94 -30.00 37.47
CA LYS A 780 -1.93 -30.54 36.51
C LYS A 780 -1.54 -30.19 35.06
N LEU A 781 -1.01 -28.98 34.82
CA LEU A 781 -0.53 -28.59 33.49
C LEU A 781 0.63 -29.48 33.04
N LYS A 782 1.64 -29.73 33.93
CA LYS A 782 2.75 -30.63 33.62
C LYS A 782 2.25 -32.01 33.23
N ALA A 783 1.36 -32.59 34.05
CA ALA A 783 0.79 -33.92 33.77
C ALA A 783 -0.01 -33.96 32.46
N ALA A 784 -0.67 -32.84 32.07
CA ALA A 784 -1.36 -32.73 30.78
C ALA A 784 -0.38 -32.64 29.61
N ALA A 785 0.70 -31.87 29.76
CA ALA A 785 1.76 -31.75 28.75
C ALA A 785 2.46 -33.11 28.53
N ASP A 786 2.81 -33.83 29.62
CA ASP A 786 3.41 -35.18 29.54
C ASP A 786 2.50 -36.13 28.75
N ARG A 787 1.19 -36.20 29.07
CA ARG A 787 0.21 -37.00 28.29
C ARG A 787 0.12 -36.65 26.83
N LEU A 788 0.20 -35.36 26.48
CA LEU A 788 0.20 -34.91 25.07
C LEU A 788 1.49 -35.30 24.38
N THR A 789 2.62 -35.21 25.04
CA THR A 789 3.92 -35.67 24.55
C THR A 789 3.91 -37.17 24.29
N ASP A 790 3.40 -37.97 25.24
CA ASP A 790 3.30 -39.41 25.10
C ASP A 790 2.41 -39.87 23.93
N ARG A 791 1.39 -39.09 23.60
CA ARG A 791 0.50 -39.34 22.47
C ARG A 791 0.87 -38.54 21.22
N GLY A 792 1.92 -37.74 21.28
CA GLY A 792 2.40 -36.91 20.18
C GLY A 792 3.14 -37.70 19.11
N ALA A 793 3.43 -37.04 18.02
CA ALA A 793 4.30 -37.56 17.00
C ALA A 793 5.70 -37.87 17.58
N THR A 794 6.31 -38.92 17.09
CA THR A 794 7.68 -39.29 17.48
C THR A 794 8.71 -38.47 16.72
N GLU A 795 8.36 -38.03 15.55
CA GLU A 795 9.21 -37.18 14.70
C GLU A 795 8.33 -36.18 13.95
N VAL A 796 8.80 -34.97 13.80
CA VAL A 796 8.14 -33.91 13.00
C VAL A 796 9.20 -33.23 12.16
N SER A 797 8.90 -33.07 10.87
CA SER A 797 9.68 -32.26 9.95
C SER A 797 8.80 -31.22 9.28
N VAL A 798 9.38 -30.07 9.02
CA VAL A 798 8.74 -28.97 8.26
C VAL A 798 9.67 -28.61 7.11
N ASP A 799 9.11 -28.64 5.90
CA ASP A 799 9.81 -28.32 4.67
C ASP A 799 8.93 -27.36 3.85
N GLY A 800 9.29 -26.08 3.88
CA GLY A 800 8.50 -25.00 3.28
C GLY A 800 7.04 -25.05 3.73
N ALA A 801 6.13 -25.28 2.78
CA ALA A 801 4.69 -25.36 2.99
C ALA A 801 4.18 -26.77 3.39
N THR A 802 5.06 -27.69 3.78
CA THR A 802 4.70 -29.08 4.11
C THR A 802 5.14 -29.45 5.55
N VAL A 803 4.22 -29.98 6.33
CA VAL A 803 4.47 -30.57 7.65
C VAL A 803 4.31 -32.09 7.54
N ARG A 804 5.32 -32.84 7.93
CA ARG A 804 5.27 -34.32 8.03
C ARG A 804 5.51 -34.74 9.47
N ALA A 805 4.78 -35.75 9.89
CA ALA A 805 4.90 -36.28 11.25
C ALA A 805 4.77 -37.80 11.24
N THR A 806 5.60 -38.48 12.01
CA THR A 806 5.51 -39.91 12.30
C THR A 806 4.70 -40.07 13.56
N VAL A 807 3.58 -40.83 13.51
CA VAL A 807 2.73 -41.13 14.64
C VAL A 807 2.89 -42.61 15.00
N ARG A 808 2.67 -42.95 16.28
CA ARG A 808 2.78 -44.35 16.73
C ARG A 808 1.78 -45.25 16.02
N ALA A 809 2.18 -46.46 15.67
CA ALA A 809 1.28 -47.47 15.12
C ALA A 809 0.07 -47.69 16.04
N GLY A 810 -1.10 -47.89 15.49
CA GLY A 810 -2.34 -48.03 16.22
C GLY A 810 -2.97 -46.71 16.73
N SER A 811 -2.41 -45.55 16.44
CA SER A 811 -2.96 -44.26 16.85
C SER A 811 -4.34 -44.02 16.25
N ARG A 812 -5.36 -43.84 17.12
CA ARG A 812 -6.75 -43.57 16.73
C ARG A 812 -7.22 -42.25 17.30
N GLY A 813 -8.14 -41.57 16.56
CA GLY A 813 -8.73 -40.30 16.96
C GLY A 813 -8.40 -39.18 15.98
N THR A 814 -7.81 -38.09 16.45
CA THR A 814 -7.54 -36.92 15.61
C THR A 814 -6.10 -36.43 15.83
N ALA A 815 -5.27 -36.46 14.81
CA ALA A 815 -4.01 -35.74 14.83
C ALA A 815 -4.30 -34.24 14.70
N VAL A 816 -3.80 -33.44 15.62
CA VAL A 816 -3.92 -31.99 15.66
C VAL A 816 -2.54 -31.39 15.46
N VAL A 817 -2.40 -30.57 14.45
CA VAL A 817 -1.17 -29.79 14.19
C VAL A 817 -1.30 -28.44 14.87
N ALA A 818 -0.29 -28.04 15.63
CA ALA A 818 -0.28 -26.80 16.41
C ALA A 818 -0.13 -25.55 15.52
N MET A 819 -1.03 -25.37 14.55
CA MET A 819 -1.08 -24.24 13.61
C MET A 819 -2.52 -23.91 13.23
N PRO A 820 -2.84 -22.65 12.87
CA PRO A 820 -4.18 -22.26 12.45
C PRO A 820 -4.63 -23.01 11.17
N ASN A 821 -5.90 -23.45 11.14
CA ASN A 821 -6.48 -24.10 9.96
C ASN A 821 -6.93 -23.05 8.94
N ILE A 822 -5.97 -22.35 8.35
CA ILE A 822 -6.23 -21.46 7.24
C ILE A 822 -6.63 -22.27 6.00
N LYS A 823 -7.50 -21.72 5.17
CA LYS A 823 -7.98 -22.38 3.96
C LYS A 823 -6.83 -22.65 2.98
N GLY A 824 -6.75 -23.88 2.49
CA GLY A 824 -5.69 -24.32 1.58
C GLY A 824 -4.83 -25.44 2.15
N TRP A 825 -4.94 -25.80 3.43
CA TRP A 825 -4.30 -27.00 3.96
C TRP A 825 -4.98 -28.26 3.45
N GLU A 826 -4.21 -29.15 2.84
CA GLU A 826 -4.60 -30.51 2.44
C GLU A 826 -3.76 -31.51 3.20
N CYS A 827 -4.40 -32.47 3.88
CA CYS A 827 -3.71 -33.42 4.73
C CYS A 827 -4.02 -34.87 4.34
N ALA A 828 -3.05 -35.77 4.53
CA ALA A 828 -3.16 -37.21 4.36
C ALA A 828 -2.68 -37.91 5.63
N ALA A 829 -3.36 -39.01 5.96
CA ALA A 829 -2.96 -39.97 6.98
C ALA A 829 -2.96 -41.38 6.36
N GLY A 830 -1.87 -41.72 5.68
CA GLY A 830 -1.72 -43.01 4.99
C GLY A 830 -2.54 -43.23 3.73
N GLY A 831 -3.28 -42.21 3.22
CA GLY A 831 -4.11 -42.28 2.02
C GLY A 831 -3.96 -41.02 1.15
N SER A 832 -4.96 -40.75 0.28
CA SER A 832 -5.00 -39.54 -0.53
C SER A 832 -5.18 -38.29 0.31
N ALA A 833 -4.52 -37.18 -0.08
CA ALA A 833 -4.69 -35.88 0.56
C ALA A 833 -6.12 -35.35 0.41
N ARG A 834 -6.65 -34.75 1.47
CA ARG A 834 -7.98 -34.14 1.56
C ARG A 834 -7.87 -32.80 2.26
N PRO A 835 -8.84 -31.88 2.06
CA PRO A 835 -8.87 -30.65 2.83
C PRO A 835 -8.82 -30.95 4.34
N ALA A 836 -7.95 -30.23 5.04
CA ALA A 836 -7.77 -30.39 6.48
C ALA A 836 -9.09 -30.13 7.22
N THR A 837 -9.35 -30.90 8.28
CA THR A 837 -10.46 -30.62 9.19
C THR A 837 -10.03 -29.64 10.28
N SER A 838 -10.99 -28.97 10.91
CA SER A 838 -10.70 -28.03 12.00
C SER A 838 -10.95 -28.66 13.35
N TYR A 839 -9.98 -28.59 14.25
CA TYR A 839 -10.12 -28.90 15.68
C TYR A 839 -9.92 -27.62 16.48
N LEU A 840 -11.02 -26.93 16.82
CA LEU A 840 -10.98 -25.65 17.55
C LEU A 840 -10.09 -24.59 16.84
N GLY A 841 -10.19 -24.48 15.52
CA GLY A 841 -9.42 -23.53 14.72
C GLY A 841 -8.02 -24.00 14.32
N LEU A 842 -7.56 -25.16 14.80
CA LEU A 842 -6.28 -25.74 14.41
C LEU A 842 -6.45 -26.79 13.29
N VAL A 843 -5.39 -27.00 12.51
CA VAL A 843 -5.34 -28.06 11.48
C VAL A 843 -5.48 -29.42 12.14
N SER A 844 -6.32 -30.26 11.57
CA SER A 844 -6.52 -31.60 12.10
C SER A 844 -6.81 -32.66 11.02
N VAL A 845 -6.45 -33.90 11.32
CA VAL A 845 -6.60 -35.07 10.45
C VAL A 845 -7.14 -36.26 11.24
N PRO A 846 -8.22 -36.90 10.81
CA PRO A 846 -8.71 -38.14 11.45
C PRO A 846 -7.68 -39.28 11.31
N LEU A 847 -7.50 -40.07 12.36
CA LEU A 847 -6.67 -41.28 12.42
C LEU A 847 -7.55 -42.52 12.66
N ASP A 848 -7.40 -43.53 11.81
CA ASP A 848 -8.15 -44.79 11.84
C ASP A 848 -7.39 -45.94 12.55
N GLY A 849 -6.17 -45.69 13.02
CA GLY A 849 -5.29 -46.66 13.62
C GLY A 849 -4.35 -47.40 12.66
N LYS A 850 -4.45 -47.14 11.35
CA LYS A 850 -3.59 -47.75 10.33
C LYS A 850 -2.43 -46.85 9.93
N ALA A 851 -2.66 -45.53 9.93
CA ALA A 851 -1.67 -44.56 9.55
C ALA A 851 -0.53 -44.44 10.56
N THR A 852 0.70 -44.48 10.09
CA THR A 852 1.92 -44.19 10.84
C THR A 852 2.52 -42.84 10.46
N THR A 853 2.04 -42.21 9.40
CA THR A 853 2.49 -40.90 8.94
C THR A 853 1.31 -39.97 8.69
N VAL A 854 1.48 -38.71 9.04
CA VAL A 854 0.59 -37.59 8.72
C VAL A 854 1.39 -36.59 7.91
N SER A 855 0.85 -36.21 6.74
CA SER A 855 1.45 -35.16 5.90
C SER A 855 0.41 -34.10 5.58
N CYS A 856 0.72 -32.86 5.83
CA CYS A 856 -0.13 -31.71 5.51
C CYS A 856 0.65 -30.75 4.61
N THR A 857 0.08 -30.40 3.45
CA THR A 857 0.70 -29.46 2.49
C THR A 857 -0.26 -28.30 2.23
N PHE A 858 0.27 -27.10 2.18
CA PHE A 858 -0.51 -25.90 1.93
C PHE A 858 -0.53 -25.54 0.45
N GLN A 859 -1.72 -25.28 -0.09
CA GLN A 859 -1.92 -24.77 -1.44
C GLN A 859 -2.75 -23.50 -1.38
N PRO A 860 -2.20 -22.33 -1.73
CA PRO A 860 -2.94 -21.06 -1.65
C PRO A 860 -4.19 -21.09 -2.51
N PRO A 861 -5.37 -20.78 -1.96
CA PRO A 861 -6.60 -20.66 -2.72
C PRO A 861 -6.46 -19.61 -3.84
N GLY A 862 -7.04 -19.90 -5.02
CA GLY A 862 -6.98 -19.01 -6.17
C GLY A 862 -5.80 -19.25 -7.11
N LEU A 863 -4.70 -19.87 -6.67
CA LEU A 863 -3.47 -20.03 -7.46
C LEU A 863 -3.70 -20.78 -8.77
N ARG A 864 -4.43 -21.92 -8.75
CA ARG A 864 -4.71 -22.72 -9.94
C ARG A 864 -5.52 -21.95 -10.99
N GLY A 865 -6.57 -21.25 -10.56
CA GLY A 865 -7.40 -20.42 -11.44
C GLY A 865 -6.62 -19.24 -12.03
N GLY A 866 -5.81 -18.58 -11.20
CA GLY A 866 -4.91 -17.52 -11.64
C GLY A 866 -3.87 -17.99 -12.65
N ALA A 867 -3.26 -19.17 -12.44
CA ALA A 867 -2.31 -19.77 -13.37
C ALA A 867 -2.95 -20.10 -14.73
N ALA A 868 -4.19 -20.63 -14.74
CA ALA A 868 -4.94 -20.84 -15.97
C ALA A 868 -5.19 -19.52 -16.73
N ALA A 869 -5.59 -18.47 -16.04
CA ALA A 869 -5.78 -17.14 -16.64
C ALA A 869 -4.47 -16.57 -17.22
N ALA A 870 -3.35 -16.75 -16.51
CA ALA A 870 -2.03 -16.34 -17.02
C ALA A 870 -1.61 -17.14 -18.25
N GLY A 871 -1.89 -18.44 -18.29
CA GLY A 871 -1.68 -19.30 -19.47
C GLY A 871 -2.44 -18.80 -20.70
N LEU A 872 -3.72 -18.46 -20.54
CA LEU A 872 -4.54 -17.88 -21.61
C LEU A 872 -4.01 -16.51 -22.07
N ALA A 873 -3.60 -15.65 -21.14
CA ALA A 873 -3.01 -14.35 -21.48
C ALA A 873 -1.68 -14.50 -22.24
N LEU A 874 -0.83 -15.46 -21.84
CA LEU A 874 0.42 -15.77 -22.52
C LEU A 874 0.18 -16.29 -23.93
N LEU A 875 -0.77 -17.21 -24.11
CA LEU A 875 -1.18 -17.72 -25.44
C LEU A 875 -1.68 -16.57 -26.33
N GLY A 876 -2.45 -15.63 -25.77
CA GLY A 876 -2.89 -14.42 -26.49
C GLY A 876 -1.71 -13.57 -26.95
N LEU A 877 -0.71 -13.35 -26.11
CA LEU A 877 0.49 -12.57 -26.45
C LEU A 877 1.34 -13.27 -27.52
N VAL A 878 1.53 -14.60 -27.41
CA VAL A 878 2.24 -15.42 -28.39
C VAL A 878 1.52 -15.36 -29.74
N SER A 879 0.18 -15.47 -29.75
CA SER A 879 -0.63 -15.39 -30.97
C SER A 879 -0.51 -14.03 -31.66
N ILE A 880 -0.52 -12.93 -30.87
CA ILE A 880 -0.29 -11.58 -31.40
C ILE A 880 1.12 -11.46 -31.98
N GLY A 881 2.12 -12.00 -31.32
CA GLY A 881 3.52 -12.00 -31.77
C GLY A 881 3.69 -12.78 -33.08
N ALA A 882 3.17 -14.00 -33.13
CA ALA A 882 3.20 -14.86 -34.31
C ALA A 882 2.49 -14.23 -35.51
N TRP A 883 1.29 -13.67 -35.31
CA TRP A 883 0.54 -12.96 -36.35
C TRP A 883 1.30 -11.72 -36.89
N ARG A 884 1.97 -10.95 -36.04
CA ARG A 884 2.81 -9.83 -36.48
C ARG A 884 4.01 -10.29 -37.26
N ALA A 885 4.69 -11.35 -36.84
CA ALA A 885 5.83 -11.95 -37.55
C ALA A 885 5.40 -12.51 -38.94
N TRP A 886 4.26 -13.17 -38.99
CA TRP A 886 3.70 -13.68 -40.24
C TRP A 886 3.35 -12.55 -41.22
N ARG A 887 2.69 -11.48 -40.77
CA ARG A 887 2.41 -10.29 -41.60
C ARG A 887 3.69 -9.62 -42.08
N ALA A 888 4.71 -9.47 -41.27
CA ALA A 888 5.98 -8.88 -41.67
C ALA A 888 6.66 -9.69 -42.77
N ARG A 889 6.56 -11.05 -42.73
CA ARG A 889 7.09 -11.93 -43.78
C ARG A 889 6.30 -11.79 -45.10
N GLN A 890 4.98 -11.55 -45.04
CA GLN A 890 4.18 -11.34 -46.24
C GLN A 890 4.46 -9.99 -46.94
N THR A 891 4.65 -8.94 -46.15
CA THR A 891 4.96 -7.60 -46.70
C THR A 891 6.39 -7.48 -47.20
N GLY A 892 7.33 -8.28 -46.69
CA GLY A 892 8.71 -8.37 -47.21
C GLY A 892 8.85 -9.25 -48.50
N ARG A 893 7.80 -9.89 -48.96
CA ARG A 893 7.73 -10.67 -50.22
C ARG A 893 7.00 -9.90 -51.33
N ALA A 894 7.29 -8.61 -51.57
CA ALA A 894 6.99 -7.95 -52.82
C ALA A 894 7.96 -8.52 -53.89
N PRO A 895 7.50 -9.01 -55.06
CA PRO A 895 8.39 -9.55 -56.06
C PRO A 895 9.35 -8.44 -56.51
N ALA A 896 10.65 -8.69 -56.41
CA ALA A 896 11.67 -7.94 -57.15
C ALA A 896 11.33 -8.10 -58.62
N GLY A 897 10.89 -7.00 -59.26
CA GLY A 897 10.69 -6.96 -60.70
C GLY A 897 11.98 -7.37 -61.37
N HIS A 898 11.87 -8.29 -62.34
CA HIS A 898 12.94 -8.69 -63.21
C HIS A 898 13.56 -7.46 -63.88
N PRO A 899 14.87 -7.25 -63.89
CA PRO A 899 15.52 -6.32 -64.77
C PRO A 899 15.40 -6.96 -66.20
N SER A 900 14.66 -6.30 -67.09
CA SER A 900 14.68 -6.59 -68.53
C SER A 900 16.09 -6.30 -69.04
N THR A 901 16.82 -7.33 -69.37
CA THR A 901 18.01 -7.26 -70.22
C THR A 901 17.59 -6.88 -71.64
N SER A 902 17.79 -5.63 -72.03
CA SER A 902 17.77 -5.21 -73.42
C SER A 902 19.20 -5.16 -73.87
N ALA A 903 19.59 -6.20 -74.63
CA ALA A 903 20.75 -6.19 -75.50
C ALA A 903 20.47 -5.28 -76.69
N ALA A 904 21.31 -4.31 -76.93
CA ALA A 904 21.46 -3.63 -78.21
C ALA A 904 22.96 -3.50 -78.54
N SER A 905 23.29 -4.27 -79.54
CA SER A 905 24.53 -4.25 -80.27
C SER A 905 24.59 -3.05 -81.24
N HIS A 906 25.85 -2.71 -81.65
CA HIS A 906 26.38 -1.87 -82.76
C HIS A 906 26.61 -0.40 -82.45
N ASP A 907 27.75 0.01 -82.73
CA ASP A 907 28.90 0.35 -83.44
C ASP A 907 29.81 1.29 -82.61
#